data_288b2a25dbb72a34db6eb719874af925
#
_entry.id   288b2a25dbb72a34db6eb719874af925
#
_cell.length_a   1.000
_cell.length_b   1.000
_cell.length_c   1.000
_cell.angle_alpha   90.00
_cell.angle_beta   90.00
_cell.angle_gamma   90.00
#
_symmetry.space_group_name_H-M   'P 1'
#
loop_
_entity.id
_entity.type
_entity.pdbx_description
1 polymer ?
#
loop_
_entity_poly.entity_id
_entity_poly.type
_entity_poly.pdbx_seq_one_letter_code
_entity_poly.pdbx_strand_id
1 'polypeptide(L)'
;PQEEGVPTASDCKHCFPFTNKMVLVPMDKDNGSTWVMCPRLFWHRLNQLYCCDGANYEEVTDKTSDQLLRDLSENFGFTTSTQDNGMINSFVGGGQALVQGSFANQLTTLKGTTENSGLELAIVSNGVPKDITERVVGGALGGILQFRSQGLGDAANQLGLVQTLASHSFNSLHSEGVDLNGLSGGDFFTSINDCDSQLFRAKPAISNKGSSVVSVGVDDPSMLVASDYALDLSQAGNLLAFSITRQSDGAVINSGAIPNSFPQSLSVADGFTINLESGDFQAGDKFILSPARLSPSSVERLVPDSASLALGLPVSTSEGVGNLGSGAISQVESLASGLNSLADRQLAQEKRSESPPLVVRFTSETTYDILDNSNPAQPTQLSPPLRGLSFLPGRNNSVLDFDLQSSMLATSGAFAFTASAGLLGTTTNGNPGENIVLTQTDSTTGLSSSQSLVLLPGESASTAAARLSDVSGVNATANTQVQLQISDDALAPPMQLRLNGVDLTDAANGPVPSPLNAKFLSIRINQLFAGSGISASANSSSMSIRSVNGEDLTLENLGAGTDTITLTSINGVAASVTAGAGQELVVAGTVEVVLDKNLALSSSGGFLGASTASGLPAYLGYAATISGKPQVGDEFLINTGSTGKGDNRNALALAALQTADTGRGGSSINEVYAQLVGSVGNKASSARIDSEAAQSLLTQTSERLSSVSGVNLDEEAARLLEYEQAYNASAQVISIARSIFDSLLAAFR
;
A
#
# COMPACT_ATOMS: atom_id res chain seq x y z
N PRO A 1 -2.72 -11.11 -58.31
CA PRO A 1 -2.49 -11.96 -57.19
C PRO A 1 -3.82 -12.20 -56.49
N GLN A 2 -4.33 -13.39 -56.70
CA GLN A 2 -5.61 -13.84 -56.19
C GLN A 2 -5.46 -14.23 -54.72
N GLU A 3 -6.36 -13.73 -53.90
CA GLU A 3 -6.63 -14.23 -52.58
C GLU A 3 -7.17 -15.66 -52.68
N GLU A 4 -6.38 -16.64 -52.25
CA GLU A 4 -6.91 -17.97 -51.96
C GLU A 4 -7.64 -17.93 -50.64
N GLY A 5 -8.96 -18.13 -50.70
CA GLY A 5 -9.84 -18.12 -49.54
C GLY A 5 -9.55 -19.24 -48.56
N VAL A 6 -9.51 -18.86 -47.31
CA VAL A 6 -9.45 -19.80 -46.18
C VAL A 6 -10.74 -20.62 -46.16
N PRO A 7 -10.70 -21.97 -46.20
CA PRO A 7 -11.91 -22.80 -46.18
C PRO A 7 -12.63 -22.63 -44.83
N THR A 8 -13.93 -22.39 -44.89
CA THR A 8 -14.79 -22.28 -43.71
C THR A 8 -15.18 -23.64 -43.15
N ALA A 9 -15.59 -23.69 -41.90
CA ALA A 9 -15.91 -24.91 -41.14
C ALA A 9 -17.08 -25.75 -41.73
N SER A 10 -17.71 -25.30 -42.84
CA SER A 10 -18.78 -25.99 -43.54
C SER A 10 -18.29 -27.02 -44.57
N ASP A 11 -16.99 -27.02 -44.91
CA ASP A 11 -16.46 -27.86 -45.99
C ASP A 11 -15.96 -29.23 -45.55
N CYS A 12 -16.00 -29.54 -44.23
CA CYS A 12 -15.64 -30.85 -43.70
C CYS A 12 -16.88 -31.68 -43.32
N LYS A 13 -17.35 -32.50 -44.21
CA LYS A 13 -18.53 -33.37 -44.01
C LYS A 13 -18.30 -34.62 -43.14
N HIS A 14 -17.13 -34.83 -42.57
CA HIS A 14 -16.81 -36.00 -41.73
C HIS A 14 -15.97 -35.62 -40.49
N CYS A 15 -16.43 -34.69 -39.66
CA CYS A 15 -15.86 -34.46 -38.33
C CYS A 15 -16.79 -35.04 -37.27
N PHE A 16 -16.34 -36.12 -36.60
CA PHE A 16 -16.99 -36.58 -35.40
C PHE A 16 -16.84 -35.50 -34.27
N PRO A 17 -17.84 -35.36 -33.41
CA PRO A 17 -17.81 -34.33 -32.35
C PRO A 17 -16.85 -34.78 -31.24
N PHE A 18 -15.66 -34.19 -31.18
CA PHE A 18 -14.79 -34.31 -30.03
C PHE A 18 -14.81 -33.02 -29.21
N THR A 19 -15.03 -33.19 -27.92
CA THR A 19 -15.17 -32.23 -26.86
C THR A 19 -13.97 -31.27 -26.73
N ASN A 20 -14.28 -30.01 -26.50
CA ASN A 20 -13.43 -28.85 -26.22
C ASN A 20 -12.15 -29.15 -25.41
N LYS A 21 -10.97 -28.97 -26.00
CA LYS A 21 -9.68 -28.85 -25.30
C LYS A 21 -8.76 -27.88 -26.04
N MET A 22 -8.12 -27.00 -25.33
CA MET A 22 -7.45 -25.78 -25.83
C MET A 22 -5.91 -25.83 -25.74
N VAL A 23 -5.19 -25.29 -26.74
CA VAL A 23 -3.73 -25.08 -26.80
C VAL A 23 -3.45 -23.58 -27.05
N LEU A 24 -2.38 -23.03 -26.46
CA LEU A 24 -2.02 -21.60 -26.56
C LEU A 24 -1.51 -21.21 -27.95
N VAL A 25 -2.10 -20.17 -28.52
CA VAL A 25 -1.63 -19.53 -29.76
C VAL A 25 -1.61 -18.02 -29.57
N PRO A 26 -0.53 -17.33 -29.94
CA PRO A 26 -0.51 -15.87 -29.91
C PRO A 26 -1.45 -15.31 -30.97
N MET A 27 -2.41 -14.50 -30.56
CA MET A 27 -3.22 -13.68 -31.45
C MET A 27 -2.65 -12.27 -31.50
N ASP A 28 -2.00 -11.97 -32.61
CA ASP A 28 -1.55 -10.66 -33.05
C ASP A 28 -0.29 -10.05 -32.41
N LYS A 29 0.65 -9.65 -33.27
CA LYS A 29 1.92 -9.04 -32.92
C LYS A 29 1.85 -7.55 -32.55
N ASP A 30 0.73 -6.87 -32.78
CA ASP A 30 0.66 -5.40 -32.74
C ASP A 30 -0.18 -4.80 -31.62
N ASN A 31 -0.85 -5.61 -30.78
CA ASN A 31 -1.63 -5.07 -29.66
C ASN A 31 -1.62 -6.00 -28.45
N GLY A 32 -0.72 -5.75 -27.50
CA GLY A 32 -0.78 -6.20 -26.10
C GLY A 32 -1.40 -7.58 -25.87
N SER A 33 -0.67 -8.60 -26.25
CA SER A 33 -0.72 -10.03 -25.83
C SER A 33 -1.89 -10.50 -24.97
N THR A 34 -2.93 -10.97 -25.64
CA THR A 34 -3.82 -11.95 -25.03
C THR A 34 -3.49 -13.32 -25.63
N TRP A 35 -2.98 -14.24 -24.81
CA TRP A 35 -2.70 -15.60 -25.22
C TRP A 35 -3.97 -16.44 -25.10
N VAL A 36 -4.38 -17.08 -26.17
CA VAL A 36 -5.53 -18.01 -26.17
C VAL A 36 -5.03 -19.41 -26.55
N MET A 37 -5.32 -20.38 -25.71
CA MET A 37 -5.02 -21.77 -26.04
C MET A 37 -6.09 -22.35 -26.98
N CYS A 38 -5.73 -22.70 -28.20
CA CYS A 38 -6.65 -23.25 -29.17
C CYS A 38 -6.27 -24.70 -29.54
N PRO A 39 -7.06 -25.71 -29.20
CA PRO A 39 -6.77 -27.11 -29.54
C PRO A 39 -6.90 -27.41 -31.03
N ARG A 40 -7.60 -26.56 -31.76
CA ARG A 40 -7.88 -26.81 -33.18
C ARG A 40 -6.65 -26.77 -34.08
N LEU A 41 -5.60 -25.99 -33.75
CA LEU A 41 -4.41 -25.89 -34.59
C LEU A 41 -3.53 -27.13 -34.57
N PHE A 42 -3.43 -27.80 -33.42
CA PHE A 42 -2.69 -29.04 -33.30
C PHE A 42 -3.30 -30.16 -34.17
N TRP A 43 -4.62 -30.32 -34.10
CA TRP A 43 -5.35 -31.32 -34.91
C TRP A 43 -5.52 -30.91 -36.36
N HIS A 44 -5.55 -29.63 -36.68
CA HIS A 44 -5.72 -29.17 -38.07
C HIS A 44 -4.45 -29.41 -38.89
N ARG A 45 -3.25 -29.23 -38.33
CA ARG A 45 -2.00 -29.60 -39.00
C ARG A 45 -1.82 -31.11 -39.07
N LEU A 46 -2.20 -31.86 -38.05
CA LEU A 46 -2.22 -33.32 -38.10
C LEU A 46 -3.22 -33.83 -39.16
N ASN A 47 -4.41 -33.28 -39.30
CA ASN A 47 -5.38 -33.66 -40.31
C ASN A 47 -4.98 -33.22 -41.75
N GLN A 48 -4.22 -32.16 -41.95
CA GLN A 48 -3.64 -31.86 -43.26
C GLN A 48 -2.59 -32.87 -43.68
N LEU A 49 -1.92 -33.50 -42.73
CA LEU A 49 -0.98 -34.60 -43.00
C LEU A 49 -1.69 -35.93 -43.31
N TYR A 50 -2.96 -36.07 -42.92
CA TYR A 50 -3.77 -37.28 -43.22
C TYR A 50 -4.23 -37.39 -44.66
N CYS A 51 -4.08 -36.37 -45.47
CA CYS A 51 -4.52 -36.38 -46.88
C CYS A 51 -3.40 -36.66 -47.91
N CYS A 52 -2.18 -36.95 -47.46
CA CYS A 52 -1.08 -37.34 -48.34
C CYS A 52 -0.77 -38.82 -48.20
N ASP A 53 -0.98 -39.52 -49.32
CA ASP A 53 -0.76 -40.97 -49.50
C ASP A 53 0.40 -41.61 -48.73
N GLY A 54 0.06 -42.62 -47.95
CA GLY A 54 0.67 -43.94 -47.76
C GLY A 54 2.16 -44.14 -47.48
N ALA A 55 2.99 -43.13 -47.43
CA ALA A 55 4.42 -43.27 -47.22
C ALA A 55 4.89 -42.51 -45.95
N ASN A 56 5.37 -43.25 -44.97
CA ASN A 56 6.06 -42.77 -43.74
C ASN A 56 5.24 -41.91 -42.77
N TYR A 57 4.11 -42.40 -42.37
CA TYR A 57 3.22 -41.77 -41.41
C TYR A 57 3.90 -41.53 -40.03
N GLU A 58 4.68 -42.47 -39.50
CA GLU A 58 5.40 -42.33 -38.25
C GLU A 58 6.46 -41.21 -38.29
N GLU A 59 7.25 -41.12 -39.34
CA GLU A 59 8.34 -40.15 -39.46
C GLU A 59 7.84 -38.69 -39.60
N VAL A 60 6.71 -38.50 -40.29
CA VAL A 60 6.12 -37.17 -40.45
C VAL A 60 5.41 -36.69 -39.16
N THR A 61 4.77 -37.62 -38.42
CA THR A 61 4.15 -37.29 -37.13
C THR A 61 5.19 -36.97 -36.04
N ASP A 62 6.30 -37.69 -36.03
CA ASP A 62 7.39 -37.44 -35.08
C ASP A 62 8.07 -36.07 -35.33
N LYS A 63 8.38 -35.75 -36.60
CA LYS A 63 8.94 -34.43 -36.95
C LYS A 63 8.01 -33.26 -36.63
N THR A 64 6.71 -33.45 -36.78
CA THR A 64 5.71 -32.41 -36.44
C THR A 64 5.56 -32.27 -34.92
N SER A 65 5.60 -33.39 -34.19
CA SER A 65 5.57 -33.41 -32.72
C SER A 65 6.78 -32.71 -32.14
N ASP A 66 7.97 -32.99 -32.63
CA ASP A 66 9.21 -32.35 -32.23
C ASP A 66 9.21 -30.83 -32.47
N GLN A 67 8.67 -30.41 -33.61
CA GLN A 67 8.56 -28.97 -33.90
C GLN A 67 7.60 -28.27 -32.94
N LEU A 68 6.46 -28.87 -32.62
CA LEU A 68 5.51 -28.33 -31.66
C LEU A 68 6.07 -28.29 -30.24
N LEU A 69 6.87 -29.25 -29.85
CA LEU A 69 7.57 -29.22 -28.57
C LEU A 69 8.62 -28.11 -28.51
N ARG A 70 9.33 -27.84 -29.62
CA ARG A 70 10.26 -26.69 -29.70
C ARG A 70 9.50 -25.37 -29.60
N ASP A 71 8.44 -25.18 -30.37
CA ASP A 71 7.61 -23.99 -30.32
C ASP A 71 7.03 -23.75 -28.91
N LEU A 72 6.67 -24.82 -28.20
CA LEU A 72 6.23 -24.76 -26.81
C LEU A 72 7.37 -24.36 -25.86
N SER A 73 8.59 -24.87 -26.10
CA SER A 73 9.76 -24.56 -25.27
C SER A 73 10.23 -23.12 -25.37
N GLU A 74 9.90 -22.41 -26.45
CA GLU A 74 10.13 -20.96 -26.56
C GLU A 74 9.30 -20.18 -25.53
N ASN A 75 8.14 -20.70 -25.14
CA ASN A 75 7.26 -20.02 -24.21
C ASN A 75 7.58 -20.35 -22.74
N PHE A 76 7.83 -21.61 -22.41
CA PHE A 76 8.22 -22.01 -21.05
C PHE A 76 8.94 -23.36 -21.05
N GLY A 77 9.77 -23.57 -20.02
CA GLY A 77 10.49 -24.83 -19.82
C GLY A 77 9.56 -25.94 -19.37
N PHE A 78 9.73 -27.11 -19.96
CA PHE A 78 9.03 -28.33 -19.59
C PHE A 78 9.93 -29.53 -19.77
N THR A 79 9.55 -30.66 -19.18
CA THR A 79 10.22 -31.94 -19.34
C THR A 79 9.32 -32.90 -20.06
N THR A 80 9.91 -33.79 -20.89
CA THR A 80 9.17 -34.82 -21.61
C THR A 80 9.57 -36.21 -21.12
N SER A 81 8.64 -37.14 -21.20
CA SER A 81 8.88 -38.58 -20.98
C SER A 81 8.12 -39.37 -22.04
N THR A 82 8.84 -40.21 -22.77
CA THR A 82 8.23 -41.07 -23.78
C THR A 82 7.76 -42.38 -23.11
N GLN A 83 6.56 -42.80 -23.43
CA GLN A 83 5.99 -44.09 -23.00
C GLN A 83 6.38 -45.19 -23.97
N ASP A 84 6.24 -46.49 -23.55
CA ASP A 84 6.54 -47.64 -24.38
C ASP A 84 5.71 -47.75 -25.67
N ASN A 85 4.58 -47.04 -25.71
CA ASN A 85 3.70 -46.94 -26.87
C ASN A 85 3.99 -45.74 -27.79
N GLY A 86 5.13 -45.04 -27.59
CA GLY A 86 5.55 -43.89 -28.36
C GLY A 86 4.86 -42.54 -27.98
N MET A 87 3.91 -42.52 -27.04
CA MET A 87 3.30 -41.29 -26.59
C MET A 87 4.25 -40.45 -25.75
N ILE A 88 4.26 -39.13 -25.98
CA ILE A 88 5.09 -38.20 -25.24
C ILE A 88 4.24 -37.51 -24.18
N ASN A 89 4.62 -37.68 -22.90
CA ASN A 89 4.07 -36.88 -21.79
C ASN A 89 4.91 -35.63 -21.62
N SER A 90 4.27 -34.51 -21.29
CA SER A 90 4.95 -33.23 -20.94
C SER A 90 4.55 -32.78 -19.57
N PHE A 91 5.54 -32.27 -18.81
CA PHE A 91 5.38 -31.82 -17.44
C PHE A 91 5.97 -30.42 -17.30
N VAL A 92 5.24 -29.52 -16.62
CA VAL A 92 5.64 -28.15 -16.33
C VAL A 92 5.73 -27.94 -14.82
N GLY A 93 6.52 -26.96 -14.39
CA GLY A 93 6.50 -26.50 -13.01
C GLY A 93 6.87 -27.57 -11.98
N GLY A 94 7.91 -28.35 -12.25
CA GLY A 94 8.40 -29.34 -11.30
C GLY A 94 7.53 -30.59 -11.17
N GLY A 95 6.95 -31.06 -12.29
CA GLY A 95 6.23 -32.35 -12.36
C GLY A 95 4.72 -32.25 -12.46
N GLN A 96 4.16 -31.07 -12.72
CA GLN A 96 2.75 -30.94 -13.04
C GLN A 96 2.51 -31.37 -14.49
N ALA A 97 1.68 -32.41 -14.69
CA ALA A 97 1.38 -32.91 -16.03
C ALA A 97 0.64 -31.85 -16.86
N LEU A 98 1.26 -31.40 -17.95
CA LEU A 98 0.60 -30.59 -18.97
C LEU A 98 -0.13 -31.51 -19.96
N VAL A 99 0.55 -32.54 -20.44
CA VAL A 99 -0.02 -33.61 -21.26
C VAL A 99 0.38 -34.95 -20.70
N GLN A 100 -0.58 -35.85 -20.53
CA GLN A 100 -0.35 -37.21 -20.10
C GLN A 100 -1.18 -38.17 -20.93
N GLY A 101 -0.52 -38.93 -21.81
CA GLY A 101 -1.19 -39.75 -22.78
C GLY A 101 -2.10 -38.95 -23.70
N SER A 102 -3.39 -39.26 -23.72
CA SER A 102 -4.40 -38.56 -24.51
C SER A 102 -5.03 -37.35 -23.75
N PHE A 103 -4.62 -37.04 -22.53
CA PHE A 103 -5.19 -36.00 -21.71
C PHE A 103 -4.28 -34.78 -21.66
N ALA A 104 -4.84 -33.58 -21.90
CA ALA A 104 -4.16 -32.31 -21.71
C ALA A 104 -4.86 -31.50 -20.62
N ASN A 105 -4.10 -31.00 -19.64
CA ASN A 105 -4.58 -30.07 -18.63
C ASN A 105 -4.58 -28.64 -19.18
N GLN A 106 -5.57 -27.86 -18.79
CA GLN A 106 -5.70 -26.48 -19.23
C GLN A 106 -4.82 -25.56 -18.39
N LEU A 107 -4.10 -24.62 -19.04
CA LEU A 107 -3.50 -23.48 -18.40
C LEU A 107 -4.50 -22.34 -18.32
N THR A 108 -4.51 -21.63 -17.21
CA THR A 108 -5.35 -20.45 -16.98
C THR A 108 -4.57 -19.41 -16.19
N THR A 109 -5.10 -18.20 -16.12
CA THR A 109 -4.55 -17.13 -15.28
C THR A 109 -5.44 -16.88 -14.08
N LEU A 110 -4.82 -16.65 -12.92
CA LEU A 110 -5.47 -16.19 -11.71
C LEU A 110 -5.05 -14.74 -11.45
N LYS A 111 -5.91 -13.97 -10.78
CA LYS A 111 -5.47 -12.67 -10.23
C LYS A 111 -4.43 -12.93 -9.14
N GLY A 112 -3.25 -12.36 -9.31
CA GLY A 112 -2.17 -12.49 -8.32
C GLY A 112 -2.51 -11.78 -7.01
N THR A 113 -1.91 -12.30 -5.94
CA THR A 113 -2.04 -11.72 -4.58
C THR A 113 -1.11 -10.56 -4.35
N THR A 114 0.00 -10.52 -5.07
CA THR A 114 1.14 -9.63 -4.75
C THR A 114 1.08 -8.27 -5.42
N GLU A 115 0.32 -8.14 -6.52
CA GLU A 115 0.10 -6.85 -7.20
C GLU A 115 -1.33 -6.74 -7.67
N ASN A 116 -1.93 -5.55 -7.59
CA ASN A 116 -3.32 -5.29 -7.99
C ASN A 116 -3.64 -5.64 -9.46
N SER A 117 -2.63 -5.89 -10.29
CA SER A 117 -2.74 -6.23 -11.70
C SER A 117 -1.93 -7.47 -12.10
N GLY A 118 -1.23 -8.11 -11.17
CA GLY A 118 -0.42 -9.29 -11.45
C GLY A 118 -1.29 -10.49 -11.81
N LEU A 119 -1.01 -11.11 -12.94
CA LEU A 119 -1.61 -12.39 -13.32
C LEU A 119 -0.67 -13.52 -12.88
N GLU A 120 -1.21 -14.53 -12.24
CA GLU A 120 -0.52 -15.77 -11.86
C GLU A 120 -0.92 -16.88 -12.83
N LEU A 121 0.02 -17.75 -13.17
CA LEU A 121 -0.23 -18.88 -14.06
C LEU A 121 -0.68 -20.10 -13.26
N ALA A 122 -1.79 -20.66 -13.64
CA ALA A 122 -2.32 -21.87 -13.00
C ALA A 122 -2.61 -22.99 -14.01
N ILE A 123 -2.45 -24.22 -13.55
CA ILE A 123 -2.88 -25.41 -14.26
C ILE A 123 -4.20 -25.90 -13.67
N VAL A 124 -5.18 -26.15 -14.54
CA VAL A 124 -6.48 -26.66 -14.10
C VAL A 124 -6.42 -28.18 -14.09
N SER A 125 -6.44 -28.76 -12.89
CA SER A 125 -6.50 -30.20 -12.71
C SER A 125 -7.82 -30.58 -12.02
N ASN A 126 -8.59 -31.47 -12.62
CA ASN A 126 -9.92 -31.87 -12.13
C ASN A 126 -10.89 -30.68 -11.88
N GLY A 127 -10.80 -29.64 -12.71
CA GLY A 127 -11.64 -28.43 -12.57
C GLY A 127 -11.18 -27.43 -11.50
N VAL A 128 -10.08 -27.72 -10.78
CA VAL A 128 -9.52 -26.81 -9.77
C VAL A 128 -8.24 -26.19 -10.32
N PRO A 129 -8.15 -24.85 -10.39
CA PRO A 129 -6.94 -24.18 -10.78
C PRO A 129 -5.90 -24.26 -9.64
N LYS A 130 -4.68 -24.68 -9.97
CA LYS A 130 -3.55 -24.75 -9.06
C LYS A 130 -2.46 -23.82 -9.58
N ASP A 131 -2.03 -22.88 -8.75
CA ASP A 131 -0.94 -21.96 -9.06
C ASP A 131 0.37 -22.71 -9.31
N ILE A 132 1.04 -22.36 -10.41
CA ILE A 132 2.34 -22.88 -10.83
C ILE A 132 3.34 -21.76 -11.14
N THR A 133 3.00 -20.49 -10.89
CA THR A 133 3.76 -19.29 -11.30
C THR A 133 5.24 -19.37 -10.92
N GLU A 134 5.54 -19.68 -9.65
CA GLU A 134 6.92 -19.78 -9.15
C GLU A 134 7.69 -20.99 -9.68
N ARG A 135 6.99 -21.94 -10.28
CA ARG A 135 7.57 -23.20 -10.80
C ARG A 135 7.81 -23.17 -12.29
N VAL A 136 7.29 -22.15 -12.97
CA VAL A 136 7.51 -21.98 -14.41
C VAL A 136 8.87 -21.31 -14.62
N VAL A 137 9.79 -22.07 -15.21
CA VAL A 137 11.15 -21.63 -15.51
C VAL A 137 11.41 -21.77 -17.00
N GLY A 138 12.32 -20.96 -17.54
CA GLY A 138 12.71 -21.03 -18.96
C GLY A 138 11.66 -20.47 -19.92
N GLY A 139 12.05 -20.27 -21.17
CA GLY A 139 11.24 -19.64 -22.20
C GLY A 139 10.86 -18.19 -21.89
N ALA A 140 10.07 -17.59 -22.75
CA ALA A 140 9.65 -16.19 -22.61
C ALA A 140 8.84 -15.93 -21.34
N LEU A 141 7.92 -16.84 -20.98
CA LEU A 141 7.10 -16.73 -19.76
C LEU A 141 7.94 -16.86 -18.48
N GLY A 142 8.85 -17.85 -18.45
CA GLY A 142 9.76 -18.00 -17.30
C GLY A 142 10.62 -16.76 -17.08
N GLY A 143 11.17 -16.18 -18.16
CA GLY A 143 11.92 -14.94 -18.08
C GLY A 143 11.11 -13.75 -17.60
N ILE A 144 9.88 -13.57 -18.08
CA ILE A 144 8.97 -12.51 -17.64
C ILE A 144 8.58 -12.68 -16.16
N LEU A 145 8.25 -13.91 -15.73
CA LEU A 145 7.89 -14.21 -14.34
C LEU A 145 9.09 -13.99 -13.40
N GLN A 146 10.28 -14.41 -13.80
CA GLN A 146 11.51 -14.16 -13.06
C GLN A 146 11.85 -12.68 -12.95
N PHE A 147 11.73 -11.93 -14.05
CA PHE A 147 11.92 -10.48 -14.04
C PHE A 147 10.92 -9.80 -13.10
N ARG A 148 9.64 -10.21 -13.16
CA ARG A 148 8.60 -9.67 -12.28
C ARG A 148 8.90 -9.92 -10.80
N SER A 149 9.27 -11.16 -10.43
CA SER A 149 9.50 -11.54 -9.03
C SER A 149 10.81 -11.02 -8.47
N GLN A 150 11.90 -11.11 -9.21
CA GLN A 150 13.25 -10.80 -8.73
C GLN A 150 13.79 -9.45 -9.22
N GLY A 151 13.36 -9.00 -10.41
CA GLY A 151 13.82 -7.74 -10.98
C GLY A 151 12.97 -6.55 -10.55
N LEU A 152 11.69 -6.64 -10.85
CA LEU A 152 10.75 -5.53 -10.64
C LEU A 152 10.43 -5.33 -9.16
N GLY A 153 10.24 -6.41 -8.39
CA GLY A 153 9.95 -6.33 -6.96
C GLY A 153 11.06 -5.62 -6.19
N ASP A 154 12.31 -6.05 -6.40
CA ASP A 154 13.48 -5.43 -5.75
C ASP A 154 13.67 -3.97 -6.16
N ALA A 155 13.51 -3.67 -7.46
CA ALA A 155 13.61 -2.29 -7.94
C ALA A 155 12.49 -1.40 -7.36
N ALA A 156 11.27 -1.92 -7.24
CA ALA A 156 10.15 -1.22 -6.61
C ALA A 156 10.39 -0.96 -5.12
N ASN A 157 10.98 -1.91 -4.39
CA ASN A 157 11.34 -1.73 -2.98
C ASN A 157 12.43 -0.69 -2.81
N GLN A 158 13.48 -0.72 -3.67
CA GLN A 158 14.55 0.27 -3.63
C GLN A 158 14.06 1.67 -4.01
N LEU A 159 13.24 1.79 -5.05
CA LEU A 159 12.62 3.06 -5.44
C LEU A 159 11.71 3.59 -4.34
N GLY A 160 10.89 2.70 -3.75
CA GLY A 160 10.02 3.05 -2.63
C GLY A 160 10.82 3.53 -1.42
N LEU A 161 11.97 2.92 -1.13
CA LEU A 161 12.87 3.38 -0.06
C LEU A 161 13.39 4.79 -0.32
N VAL A 162 13.84 5.08 -1.57
CA VAL A 162 14.28 6.43 -1.96
C VAL A 162 13.15 7.45 -1.77
N GLN A 163 11.94 7.11 -2.20
CA GLN A 163 10.76 7.98 -2.05
C GLN A 163 10.39 8.19 -0.59
N THR A 164 10.40 7.13 0.23
CA THR A 164 10.08 7.19 1.67
C THR A 164 11.07 8.07 2.41
N LEU A 165 12.39 7.86 2.17
CA LEU A 165 13.44 8.69 2.76
C LEU A 165 13.32 10.15 2.33
N ALA A 166 13.14 10.41 1.03
CA ALA A 166 13.02 11.76 0.50
C ALA A 166 11.78 12.48 1.04
N SER A 167 10.63 11.83 1.01
CA SER A 167 9.36 12.44 1.48
C SER A 167 9.41 12.73 2.98
N HIS A 168 9.87 11.76 3.77
CA HIS A 168 9.97 11.92 5.22
C HIS A 168 10.95 13.02 5.61
N SER A 169 12.19 12.95 5.09
CA SER A 169 13.23 13.93 5.43
C SER A 169 12.87 15.34 4.99
N PHE A 170 12.22 15.46 3.80
CA PHE A 170 11.77 16.75 3.31
C PHE A 170 10.61 17.31 4.16
N ASN A 171 9.62 16.48 4.52
CA ASN A 171 8.52 16.87 5.39
C ASN A 171 9.02 17.29 6.77
N SER A 172 9.93 16.51 7.35
CA SER A 172 10.53 16.82 8.66
C SER A 172 11.16 18.23 8.65
N LEU A 173 12.08 18.50 7.71
CA LEU A 173 12.71 19.82 7.64
C LEU A 173 11.76 20.94 7.21
N HIS A 174 10.81 20.65 6.31
CA HIS A 174 9.84 21.66 5.90
C HIS A 174 8.93 22.08 7.07
N SER A 175 8.57 21.13 7.93
CA SER A 175 7.77 21.41 9.14
C SER A 175 8.53 22.22 10.19
N GLU A 176 9.87 22.18 10.20
CA GLU A 176 10.71 22.99 11.06
C GLU A 176 10.79 24.46 10.63
N GLY A 177 10.48 24.72 9.37
CA GLY A 177 10.54 26.05 8.79
C GLY A 177 9.31 26.92 9.04
N VAL A 178 9.41 28.17 8.58
CA VAL A 178 8.28 29.10 8.43
C VAL A 178 8.22 29.64 7.00
N ASP A 179 7.01 29.83 6.53
CA ASP A 179 6.71 30.40 5.23
C ASP A 179 6.80 31.95 5.21
N LEU A 180 6.54 32.55 4.05
CA LEU A 180 6.55 34.02 3.92
C LEU A 180 5.42 34.73 4.68
N ASN A 181 4.41 34.00 5.12
CA ASN A 181 3.30 34.52 5.92
C ASN A 181 3.56 34.33 7.43
N GLY A 182 4.67 33.68 7.80
CA GLY A 182 5.03 33.36 9.18
C GLY A 182 4.35 32.13 9.72
N LEU A 183 3.63 31.36 8.88
CA LEU A 183 3.07 30.07 9.25
C LEU A 183 4.18 29.01 9.33
N SER A 184 4.09 28.12 10.31
CA SER A 184 4.94 26.92 10.36
C SER A 184 4.72 26.08 9.11
N GLY A 185 5.77 25.48 8.59
CA GLY A 185 5.66 24.48 7.54
C GLY A 185 4.78 23.31 8.01
N GLY A 186 4.09 22.70 7.08
CA GLY A 186 3.46 21.40 7.29
C GLY A 186 4.15 20.39 6.39
N ASP A 187 3.51 19.26 6.19
CA ASP A 187 3.97 18.29 5.21
C ASP A 187 4.02 18.90 3.81
N PHE A 188 5.16 18.82 3.15
CA PHE A 188 5.31 19.23 1.75
C PHE A 188 4.77 18.15 0.80
N PHE A 189 5.12 16.90 1.07
CA PHE A 189 4.57 15.71 0.44
C PHE A 189 3.54 15.08 1.36
N THR A 190 2.63 14.30 0.82
CA THR A 190 1.74 13.44 1.61
C THR A 190 2.56 12.63 2.61
N SER A 191 2.06 12.49 3.83
CA SER A 191 2.73 11.72 4.89
C SER A 191 3.02 10.29 4.43
N ILE A 192 4.22 9.79 4.74
CA ILE A 192 4.58 8.40 4.44
C ILE A 192 3.68 7.39 5.18
N ASN A 193 3.01 7.82 6.24
CA ASN A 193 2.09 7.02 7.04
C ASN A 193 0.62 7.43 6.85
N ASP A 194 0.27 7.97 5.68
CA ASP A 194 -1.12 8.14 5.32
C ASP A 194 -1.85 6.78 5.27
N CYS A 195 -3.16 6.78 5.49
CA CYS A 195 -3.95 5.55 5.57
C CYS A 195 -3.82 4.66 4.33
N ASP A 196 -3.78 5.28 3.14
CA ASP A 196 -3.67 4.55 1.88
C ASP A 196 -2.31 3.84 1.77
N SER A 197 -1.22 4.50 2.15
CA SER A 197 0.12 3.90 2.16
C SER A 197 0.25 2.80 3.20
N GLN A 198 -0.29 2.98 4.40
CA GLN A 198 -0.25 1.95 5.44
C GLN A 198 -0.96 0.66 5.00
N LEU A 199 -2.15 0.78 4.40
CA LEU A 199 -2.90 -0.36 3.88
C LEU A 199 -2.27 -0.95 2.61
N PHE A 200 -1.71 -0.11 1.74
CA PHE A 200 -1.04 -0.54 0.51
C PHE A 200 0.16 -1.46 0.78
N ARG A 201 0.87 -1.23 1.90
CA ARG A 201 2.05 -1.99 2.30
C ARG A 201 1.75 -3.40 2.76
N ALA A 202 0.51 -3.74 3.08
CA ALA A 202 0.13 -5.07 3.54
C ALA A 202 -0.84 -5.74 2.57
N LYS A 203 -0.48 -6.91 2.03
CA LYS A 203 -1.29 -7.65 1.06
C LYS A 203 -1.57 -9.05 1.58
N PRO A 204 -2.86 -9.41 1.76
CA PRO A 204 -3.23 -10.75 2.19
C PRO A 204 -3.05 -11.78 1.07
N ALA A 205 -2.64 -13.01 1.42
CA ALA A 205 -2.63 -14.12 0.47
C ALA A 205 -4.05 -14.57 0.10
N ILE A 206 -4.25 -14.99 -1.16
CA ILE A 206 -5.57 -15.51 -1.64
C ILE A 206 -6.02 -16.73 -0.81
N SER A 207 -5.06 -17.48 -0.29
CA SER A 207 -5.33 -18.66 0.51
C SER A 207 -5.82 -18.35 1.92
N ASN A 208 -5.81 -17.09 2.35
CA ASN A 208 -6.26 -16.69 3.67
C ASN A 208 -7.74 -17.04 3.86
N LYS A 209 -8.02 -17.58 5.03
CA LYS A 209 -9.40 -17.95 5.42
C LYS A 209 -10.06 -16.86 6.25
N GLY A 210 -9.23 -16.07 6.93
CA GLY A 210 -9.67 -14.94 7.73
C GLY A 210 -10.05 -13.73 6.89
N SER A 211 -10.72 -12.77 7.54
CA SER A 211 -11.14 -11.49 6.96
C SER A 211 -10.39 -10.31 7.57
N SER A 212 -9.15 -10.57 7.93
CA SER A 212 -8.32 -9.65 8.70
C SER A 212 -7.78 -8.48 7.88
N VAL A 213 -7.69 -7.32 8.53
CA VAL A 213 -7.08 -6.10 8.00
C VAL A 213 -5.74 -5.89 8.71
N VAL A 214 -4.70 -5.75 7.90
CA VAL A 214 -3.33 -5.47 8.36
C VAL A 214 -2.87 -4.18 7.71
N SER A 215 -2.25 -3.30 8.47
CA SER A 215 -1.57 -2.10 7.99
C SER A 215 -0.12 -2.07 8.44
N VAL A 216 0.72 -1.31 7.75
CA VAL A 216 2.15 -1.17 8.06
C VAL A 216 2.51 0.31 8.16
N GLY A 217 2.84 0.74 9.37
CA GLY A 217 3.40 2.07 9.65
C GLY A 217 4.93 2.03 9.64
N VAL A 218 5.56 3.07 9.14
CA VAL A 218 7.01 3.26 9.20
C VAL A 218 7.33 4.19 10.38
N ASP A 219 8.06 3.67 11.36
CA ASP A 219 8.42 4.41 12.56
C ASP A 219 9.75 5.16 12.38
N ASP A 220 10.71 4.48 11.77
CA ASP A 220 12.03 5.04 11.48
C ASP A 220 12.48 4.68 10.06
N PRO A 221 12.31 5.59 9.09
CA PRO A 221 12.72 5.34 7.72
C PRO A 221 14.20 5.05 7.54
N SER A 222 15.06 5.57 8.44
CA SER A 222 16.52 5.35 8.39
C SER A 222 16.93 3.90 8.66
N MET A 223 16.05 3.12 9.29
CA MET A 223 16.27 1.71 9.60
C MET A 223 15.70 0.75 8.53
N LEU A 224 14.92 1.27 7.59
CA LEU A 224 14.27 0.44 6.57
C LEU A 224 15.27 -0.33 5.70
N VAL A 225 14.85 -1.53 5.32
CA VAL A 225 15.52 -2.37 4.31
C VAL A 225 14.63 -2.45 3.08
N ALA A 226 15.22 -2.31 1.90
CA ALA A 226 14.52 -2.46 0.62
C ALA A 226 14.18 -3.93 0.36
N SER A 227 13.23 -4.47 1.12
CA SER A 227 12.80 -5.87 1.05
C SER A 227 11.30 -5.99 1.28
N ASP A 228 10.70 -7.01 0.70
CA ASP A 228 9.41 -7.51 1.14
C ASP A 228 9.60 -8.43 2.36
N TYR A 229 8.53 -8.56 3.15
CA TYR A 229 8.51 -9.43 4.34
C TYR A 229 7.29 -10.35 4.26
N ALA A 230 7.44 -11.57 4.76
CA ALA A 230 6.31 -12.49 4.93
C ALA A 230 5.90 -12.47 6.41
N LEU A 231 4.63 -12.21 6.67
CA LEU A 231 3.99 -12.45 7.96
C LEU A 231 3.19 -13.74 7.84
N ASP A 232 3.62 -14.77 8.55
CA ASP A 232 2.94 -16.05 8.64
C ASP A 232 2.27 -16.21 10.00
N LEU A 233 0.98 -16.55 10.02
CA LEU A 233 0.21 -16.78 11.23
C LEU A 233 -0.01 -18.28 11.45
N SER A 234 0.15 -18.74 12.69
CA SER A 234 -0.05 -20.14 13.06
C SER A 234 -0.73 -20.27 14.43
N GLN A 235 -1.22 -21.45 14.76
CA GLN A 235 -1.87 -21.70 16.04
C GLN A 235 -0.85 -22.02 17.12
N ALA A 236 -0.97 -21.37 18.28
CA ALA A 236 -0.19 -21.67 19.49
C ALA A 236 -1.12 -21.80 20.72
N GLY A 237 -1.80 -22.91 20.85
CA GLY A 237 -2.83 -23.10 21.87
C GLY A 237 -4.00 -22.14 21.68
N ASN A 238 -4.27 -21.27 22.68
CA ASN A 238 -5.29 -20.22 22.59
C ASN A 238 -4.74 -18.88 22.06
N LEU A 239 -3.44 -18.84 21.70
CA LEU A 239 -2.79 -17.68 21.15
C LEU A 239 -2.60 -17.83 19.65
N LEU A 240 -2.41 -16.73 18.96
CA LEU A 240 -2.00 -16.66 17.56
C LEU A 240 -0.49 -16.45 17.51
N ALA A 241 0.24 -17.45 17.01
CA ALA A 241 1.68 -17.31 16.79
C ALA A 241 1.94 -16.64 15.46
N PHE A 242 2.95 -15.78 15.41
CA PHE A 242 3.39 -15.10 14.21
C PHE A 242 4.89 -15.29 13.96
N SER A 243 5.27 -15.23 12.69
CA SER A 243 6.67 -15.16 12.25
C SER A 243 6.78 -14.14 11.13
N ILE A 244 7.72 -13.21 11.26
CA ILE A 244 8.03 -12.17 10.27
C ILE A 244 9.38 -12.49 9.66
N THR A 245 9.38 -12.84 8.38
CA THR A 245 10.58 -13.23 7.63
C THR A 245 10.88 -12.20 6.56
N ARG A 246 12.10 -11.64 6.56
CA ARG A 246 12.57 -10.75 5.50
C ARG A 246 12.94 -11.58 4.27
N GLN A 247 12.39 -11.23 3.09
CA GLN A 247 12.51 -12.06 1.91
C GLN A 247 13.88 -11.95 1.21
N SER A 248 14.58 -10.82 1.35
CA SER A 248 15.87 -10.60 0.70
C SER A 248 16.98 -11.57 1.16
N ASP A 249 16.92 -12.04 2.41
CA ASP A 249 17.95 -12.91 3.02
C ASP A 249 17.37 -14.12 3.78
N GLY A 250 16.04 -14.23 3.85
CA GLY A 250 15.35 -15.31 4.57
C GLY A 250 15.45 -15.20 6.10
N ALA A 251 15.92 -14.07 6.64
CA ALA A 251 16.05 -13.88 8.08
C ALA A 251 14.69 -13.72 8.77
N VAL A 252 14.46 -14.46 9.86
CA VAL A 252 13.33 -14.21 10.76
C VAL A 252 13.66 -13.02 11.65
N ILE A 253 12.98 -11.89 11.43
CA ILE A 253 13.26 -10.64 12.09
C ILE A 253 12.51 -10.50 13.42
N ASN A 254 11.28 -11.03 13.46
CA ASN A 254 10.50 -11.09 14.69
C ASN A 254 9.60 -12.34 14.68
N SER A 255 9.38 -12.93 15.84
CA SER A 255 8.46 -14.04 16.01
C SER A 255 7.96 -14.11 17.44
N GLY A 256 6.76 -14.60 17.63
CA GLY A 256 6.15 -14.70 18.95
C GLY A 256 4.74 -15.23 18.91
N ALA A 257 4.01 -15.01 20.00
CA ALA A 257 2.60 -15.33 20.11
C ALA A 257 1.85 -14.17 20.78
N ILE A 258 0.69 -13.84 20.24
CA ILE A 258 -0.17 -12.75 20.71
C ILE A 258 -1.56 -13.27 21.06
N PRO A 259 -2.28 -12.59 21.97
CA PRO A 259 -3.70 -12.86 22.18
C PRO A 259 -4.51 -12.70 20.87
N ASN A 260 -5.51 -13.56 20.68
CA ASN A 260 -6.40 -13.42 19.52
C ASN A 260 -7.49 -12.36 19.80
N SER A 261 -7.03 -11.16 20.15
CA SER A 261 -7.88 -9.98 20.40
C SER A 261 -7.19 -8.77 19.75
N PHE A 262 -7.93 -8.01 18.97
CA PHE A 262 -7.41 -6.93 18.12
C PHE A 262 -8.03 -5.58 18.49
N PRO A 263 -7.33 -4.45 18.27
CA PRO A 263 -6.06 -4.31 17.55
C PRO A 263 -4.82 -4.77 18.33
N GLN A 264 -3.76 -5.17 17.60
CA GLN A 264 -2.44 -5.51 18.13
C GLN A 264 -1.37 -4.87 17.23
N SER A 265 -0.26 -4.43 17.82
CA SER A 265 0.86 -3.86 17.06
C SER A 265 2.13 -4.68 17.30
N LEU A 266 2.85 -4.97 16.22
CA LEU A 266 4.08 -5.74 16.21
C LEU A 266 5.20 -4.86 15.69
N SER A 267 6.05 -4.36 16.58
CA SER A 267 7.23 -3.59 16.20
C SER A 267 8.30 -4.47 15.57
N VAL A 268 8.92 -3.99 14.51
CA VAL A 268 9.96 -4.68 13.76
C VAL A 268 11.26 -3.88 13.80
N ALA A 269 12.38 -4.55 14.07
CA ALA A 269 13.69 -3.92 14.22
C ALA A 269 14.18 -3.17 12.97
N ASP A 270 13.60 -3.45 11.80
CA ASP A 270 13.88 -2.74 10.55
C ASP A 270 13.08 -1.44 10.39
N GLY A 271 12.59 -0.82 11.47
CA GLY A 271 12.04 0.54 11.52
C GLY A 271 10.58 0.67 11.12
N PHE A 272 9.77 -0.38 11.26
CA PHE A 272 8.35 -0.34 10.97
C PHE A 272 7.53 -1.13 11.97
N THR A 273 6.25 -0.81 12.06
CA THR A 273 5.27 -1.53 12.90
C THR A 273 4.16 -2.09 12.03
N ILE A 274 3.80 -3.34 12.32
CA ILE A 274 2.68 -4.03 11.68
C ILE A 274 1.49 -3.91 12.64
N ASN A 275 0.40 -3.31 12.17
CA ASN A 275 -0.83 -3.22 12.93
C ASN A 275 -1.81 -4.28 12.42
N LEU A 276 -2.16 -5.19 13.30
CA LEU A 276 -3.25 -6.13 13.11
C LEU A 276 -4.52 -5.40 13.58
N GLU A 277 -5.20 -4.73 12.66
CA GLU A 277 -6.23 -3.73 12.99
C GLU A 277 -7.53 -4.37 13.48
N SER A 278 -8.10 -5.21 12.64
CA SER A 278 -9.41 -5.79 12.88
C SER A 278 -9.64 -7.03 12.03
N GLY A 279 -10.68 -7.76 12.34
CA GLY A 279 -11.12 -8.90 11.55
C GLY A 279 -10.79 -10.24 12.20
N ASP A 280 -11.07 -11.31 11.47
CA ASP A 280 -10.85 -12.68 11.90
C ASP A 280 -9.49 -13.14 11.35
N PHE A 281 -8.50 -13.23 12.24
CA PHE A 281 -7.17 -13.76 11.93
C PHE A 281 -7.16 -15.27 12.21
N GLN A 282 -6.88 -16.06 11.19
CA GLN A 282 -6.85 -17.51 11.31
C GLN A 282 -5.44 -18.09 11.17
N ALA A 283 -5.23 -19.21 11.83
CA ALA A 283 -3.99 -19.97 11.65
C ALA A 283 -3.84 -20.44 10.19
N GLY A 284 -2.71 -20.11 9.60
CA GLY A 284 -2.41 -20.38 8.19
C GLY A 284 -2.60 -19.15 7.29
N ASP A 285 -3.12 -18.04 7.82
CA ASP A 285 -3.16 -16.78 7.09
C ASP A 285 -1.75 -16.22 6.90
N LYS A 286 -1.52 -15.63 5.74
CA LYS A 286 -0.24 -15.07 5.31
C LYS A 286 -0.43 -13.67 4.73
N PHE A 287 0.54 -12.81 4.97
CA PHE A 287 0.58 -11.46 4.41
C PHE A 287 1.96 -11.19 3.83
N ILE A 288 1.99 -10.53 2.69
CA ILE A 288 3.21 -9.93 2.15
C ILE A 288 3.21 -8.47 2.53
N LEU A 289 4.29 -8.05 3.18
CA LEU A 289 4.47 -6.70 3.67
C LEU A 289 5.60 -6.04 2.90
N SER A 290 5.35 -4.81 2.41
CA SER A 290 6.30 -4.02 1.63
C SER A 290 6.53 -2.66 2.29
N PRO A 291 7.24 -2.58 3.45
CA PRO A 291 7.32 -1.36 4.26
C PRO A 291 7.92 -0.16 3.54
N ALA A 292 8.86 -0.40 2.64
CA ALA A 292 9.52 0.66 1.88
C ALA A 292 8.64 1.27 0.77
N ARG A 293 7.54 0.63 0.38
CA ARG A 293 6.69 1.11 -0.73
C ARG A 293 5.66 2.13 -0.25
N LEU A 294 5.41 3.13 -1.07
CA LEU A 294 4.30 4.08 -0.91
C LEU A 294 3.19 3.76 -1.89
N SER A 295 1.96 4.12 -1.54
CA SER A 295 0.86 4.11 -2.50
C SER A 295 1.18 5.06 -3.66
N PRO A 296 0.91 4.71 -4.92
CA PRO A 296 1.13 5.62 -6.05
C PRO A 296 0.38 6.95 -5.93
N SER A 297 -0.74 6.97 -5.18
CA SER A 297 -1.52 8.17 -4.86
C SER A 297 -0.94 9.00 -3.73
N SER A 298 0.06 8.52 -3.00
CA SER A 298 0.55 9.14 -1.76
C SER A 298 1.77 10.04 -1.94
N VAL A 299 2.23 10.30 -3.16
CA VAL A 299 3.36 11.22 -3.40
C VAL A 299 2.83 12.47 -4.09
N GLU A 300 1.97 13.20 -3.39
CA GLU A 300 1.44 14.47 -3.87
C GLU A 300 2.10 15.64 -3.15
N ARG A 301 2.27 16.75 -3.86
CA ARG A 301 2.71 18.01 -3.29
C ARG A 301 1.53 18.70 -2.62
N LEU A 302 1.60 18.90 -1.31
CA LEU A 302 0.54 19.52 -0.52
C LEU A 302 0.65 21.06 -0.47
N VAL A 303 1.84 21.60 -0.68
CA VAL A 303 2.08 23.05 -0.66
C VAL A 303 1.52 23.72 -1.92
N PRO A 304 0.56 24.66 -1.81
CA PRO A 304 -0.17 25.18 -2.96
C PRO A 304 0.66 26.14 -3.82
N ASP A 305 1.48 26.98 -3.20
CA ASP A 305 2.24 28.05 -3.86
C ASP A 305 3.63 28.28 -3.25
N SER A 306 4.39 29.16 -3.86
CA SER A 306 5.75 29.48 -3.39
C SER A 306 5.80 30.31 -2.10
N ALA A 307 4.73 31.01 -1.74
CA ALA A 307 4.67 31.77 -0.51
C ALA A 307 4.48 30.89 0.72
N SER A 308 3.90 29.70 0.50
CA SER A 308 3.68 28.67 1.51
C SER A 308 4.89 27.73 1.71
N LEU A 309 6.00 27.97 1.00
CA LEU A 309 7.24 27.24 1.23
C LEU A 309 7.93 27.70 2.52
N ALA A 310 8.14 26.79 3.45
CA ALA A 310 8.75 27.07 4.75
C ALA A 310 10.28 27.07 4.66
N LEU A 311 10.84 28.13 4.10
CA LEU A 311 12.27 28.25 3.79
C LEU A 311 13.08 29.01 4.84
N GLY A 312 12.42 29.76 5.75
CA GLY A 312 13.03 30.40 6.90
C GLY A 312 12.93 29.55 8.17
N LEU A 313 13.65 29.88 9.23
CA LEU A 313 13.48 29.31 10.56
C LEU A 313 12.70 30.26 11.47
N PRO A 314 11.75 29.74 12.26
CA PRO A 314 10.88 30.58 13.10
C PRO A 314 11.59 31.17 14.30
N VAL A 315 12.68 30.56 14.72
CA VAL A 315 13.42 30.87 15.92
C VAL A 315 14.91 30.94 15.61
N SER A 316 15.62 31.86 16.22
CA SER A 316 17.07 31.91 16.17
C SER A 316 17.65 31.73 17.56
N THR A 317 18.64 30.87 17.68
CA THR A 317 19.38 30.63 18.90
C THR A 317 20.77 31.24 18.82
N SER A 318 21.28 31.76 19.91
CA SER A 318 22.67 32.23 20.02
C SER A 318 23.18 32.10 21.44
N GLU A 319 24.47 31.98 21.56
CA GLU A 319 25.15 31.96 22.85
C GLU A 319 25.37 33.40 23.37
N GLY A 320 25.30 33.59 24.67
CA GLY A 320 25.62 34.86 25.31
C GLY A 320 27.14 35.17 25.18
N VAL A 321 27.43 36.45 24.89
CA VAL A 321 28.83 36.91 24.68
C VAL A 321 29.73 36.72 25.92
N GLY A 322 29.12 36.55 27.11
CA GLY A 322 29.83 36.36 28.37
C GLY A 322 29.96 34.95 28.87
N ASN A 323 29.54 33.94 28.08
CA ASN A 323 29.58 32.55 28.52
C ASN A 323 31.01 32.05 28.77
N LEU A 324 31.19 31.37 29.87
CA LEU A 324 32.46 30.84 30.32
C LEU A 324 32.54 29.29 30.19
N GLY A 325 31.40 28.65 30.18
CA GLY A 325 31.30 27.20 30.00
C GLY A 325 31.45 26.74 28.55
N SER A 326 31.44 25.43 28.36
CA SER A 326 31.45 24.80 27.01
C SER A 326 30.02 24.44 26.55
N GLY A 327 29.02 25.09 27.12
CA GLY A 327 27.65 24.91 26.68
C GLY A 327 27.42 25.44 25.27
N ALA A 328 26.69 24.72 24.46
CA ALA A 328 26.27 25.11 23.12
C ALA A 328 24.77 24.91 22.95
N ILE A 329 24.10 25.87 22.32
CA ILE A 329 22.69 25.75 21.96
C ILE A 329 22.58 25.37 20.48
N SER A 330 21.91 24.27 20.21
CA SER A 330 21.65 23.84 18.83
C SER A 330 20.49 24.59 18.23
N GLN A 331 20.33 24.45 16.94
CA GLN A 331 19.11 24.82 16.26
C GLN A 331 17.92 23.97 16.73
N VAL A 332 16.78 24.48 16.52
CA VAL A 332 15.47 24.17 16.97
C VAL A 332 14.96 22.89 16.35
N GLU A 333 14.44 21.99 17.14
CA GLU A 333 13.67 20.83 16.67
C GLU A 333 12.18 21.21 16.68
N SER A 334 11.48 20.90 15.60
CA SER A 334 10.03 21.11 15.55
C SER A 334 9.33 20.14 16.50
N LEU A 335 8.44 20.63 17.33
CA LEU A 335 7.50 19.82 18.11
C LEU A 335 6.32 19.32 17.25
N ALA A 336 6.53 19.21 15.95
CA ALA A 336 5.54 19.17 14.90
C ALA A 336 4.77 17.85 14.73
N SER A 337 4.81 16.93 15.65
CA SER A 337 3.95 15.73 15.54
C SER A 337 2.44 16.03 15.51
N GLY A 338 2.03 17.29 15.64
CA GLY A 338 0.64 17.74 15.60
C GLY A 338 0.32 18.91 14.67
N LEU A 339 1.29 19.49 13.94
CA LEU A 339 1.06 20.68 13.10
C LEU A 339 0.58 20.39 11.67
N ASN A 340 -0.14 19.29 11.45
CA ASN A 340 -0.56 18.88 10.11
C ASN A 340 -1.77 19.66 9.58
N SER A 341 -2.63 20.16 10.46
CA SER A 341 -3.76 20.98 10.02
C SER A 341 -3.36 22.46 9.90
N LEU A 342 -4.06 23.19 9.02
CA LEU A 342 -3.89 24.64 8.90
C LEU A 342 -4.20 25.35 10.22
N ALA A 343 -5.22 24.87 10.95
CA ALA A 343 -5.62 25.43 12.23
C ALA A 343 -4.52 25.29 13.29
N ASP A 344 -3.87 24.11 13.38
CA ASP A 344 -2.75 23.88 14.32
C ASP A 344 -1.56 24.79 14.00
N ARG A 345 -1.25 24.98 12.71
CA ARG A 345 -0.17 25.87 12.26
C ARG A 345 -0.47 27.34 12.56
N GLN A 346 -1.72 27.76 12.39
CA GLN A 346 -2.17 29.10 12.74
C GLN A 346 -2.08 29.34 14.25
N LEU A 347 -2.54 28.36 15.04
CA LEU A 347 -2.45 28.42 16.49
C LEU A 347 -0.98 28.46 16.95
N ALA A 348 -0.11 27.67 16.36
CA ALA A 348 1.33 27.69 16.65
C ALA A 348 1.98 29.02 16.29
N GLN A 349 1.56 29.67 15.17
CA GLN A 349 2.00 31.01 14.80
C GLN A 349 1.54 32.05 15.82
N GLU A 350 0.28 32.01 16.23
CA GLU A 350 -0.28 32.92 17.23
C GLU A 350 0.48 32.79 18.55
N LYS A 351 0.64 31.56 19.04
CA LYS A 351 1.41 31.30 20.27
C LYS A 351 2.86 31.75 20.19
N ARG A 352 3.51 31.57 19.05
CA ARG A 352 4.86 32.09 18.82
C ARG A 352 4.92 33.62 18.85
N SER A 353 3.91 34.28 18.26
CA SER A 353 3.84 35.72 18.25
C SER A 353 3.60 36.33 19.64
N GLU A 354 2.94 35.58 20.53
CA GLU A 354 2.72 35.96 21.92
C GLU A 354 3.96 35.70 22.81
N SER A 355 4.87 34.84 22.38
CA SER A 355 6.07 34.51 23.14
C SER A 355 7.09 35.63 23.05
N PRO A 356 7.58 36.15 24.20
CA PRO A 356 8.64 37.14 24.17
C PRO A 356 9.96 36.51 23.72
N PRO A 357 10.95 37.27 23.32
CA PRO A 357 12.33 36.79 23.26
C PRO A 357 12.74 36.16 24.61
N LEU A 358 13.42 35.03 24.60
CA LEU A 358 13.74 34.28 25.79
C LEU A 358 15.25 34.24 26.04
N VAL A 359 15.63 34.13 27.31
CA VAL A 359 16.98 33.80 27.71
C VAL A 359 16.96 32.66 28.70
N VAL A 360 17.71 31.60 28.38
CA VAL A 360 18.03 30.50 29.28
C VAL A 360 19.27 30.88 30.07
N ARG A 361 19.16 31.09 31.39
CA ARG A 361 20.23 31.50 32.24
C ARG A 361 20.56 30.39 33.25
N PHE A 362 21.79 29.98 33.30
CA PHE A 362 22.24 28.93 34.22
C PHE A 362 22.43 29.51 35.65
N THR A 363 21.70 28.93 36.59
CA THR A 363 21.78 29.26 38.03
C THR A 363 22.72 28.35 38.79
N SER A 364 22.98 27.15 38.24
CA SER A 364 24.01 26.21 38.65
C SER A 364 24.49 25.39 37.47
N GLU A 365 25.47 24.52 37.62
CA GLU A 365 25.90 23.58 36.56
C GLU A 365 24.79 22.58 36.16
N THR A 366 23.77 22.41 36.99
CA THR A 366 22.69 21.43 36.85
C THR A 366 21.30 22.04 36.84
N THR A 367 21.17 23.36 36.91
CA THR A 367 19.88 24.06 36.92
C THR A 367 19.92 25.35 36.10
N TYR A 368 18.80 25.68 35.47
CA TYR A 368 18.63 26.91 34.72
C TYR A 368 17.23 27.52 34.92
N ASP A 369 17.11 28.79 34.64
CA ASP A 369 15.85 29.54 34.54
C ASP A 369 15.62 29.98 33.10
N ILE A 370 14.36 30.05 32.68
CA ILE A 370 13.96 30.69 31.43
C ILE A 370 13.25 32.00 31.74
N LEU A 371 13.77 33.06 31.18
CA LEU A 371 13.31 34.43 31.44
C LEU A 371 12.82 35.12 30.16
N ASP A 372 11.90 36.05 30.32
CA ASP A 372 11.53 36.99 29.29
C ASP A 372 12.66 38.02 29.05
N ASN A 373 13.20 38.02 27.84
CA ASN A 373 14.32 38.83 27.40
C ASN A 373 13.87 40.08 26.56
N SER A 374 12.62 40.51 26.67
CA SER A 374 12.13 41.69 25.99
C SER A 374 12.94 42.93 26.37
N ASN A 375 13.49 42.94 27.58
CA ASN A 375 14.48 43.92 28.02
C ASN A 375 15.82 43.21 28.35
N PRO A 376 16.76 43.16 27.40
CA PRO A 376 18.03 42.45 27.61
C PRO A 376 18.88 42.96 28.78
N ALA A 377 18.69 44.22 29.23
CA ALA A 377 19.37 44.77 30.38
C ALA A 377 18.82 44.25 31.72
N GLN A 378 17.57 43.79 31.76
CA GLN A 378 16.88 43.27 32.92
C GLN A 378 15.84 42.22 32.51
N PRO A 379 16.25 40.98 32.20
CA PRO A 379 15.32 39.90 31.89
C PRO A 379 14.38 39.65 33.10
N THR A 380 13.10 39.45 32.81
CA THR A 380 12.04 39.25 33.80
C THR A 380 11.52 37.84 33.82
N GLN A 381 10.81 37.48 34.88
CA GLN A 381 10.20 36.17 35.00
C GLN A 381 9.01 36.03 34.05
N LEU A 382 8.88 34.86 33.45
CA LEU A 382 7.67 34.44 32.71
C LEU A 382 6.49 34.21 33.69
N SER A 383 5.29 34.15 33.17
CA SER A 383 4.08 33.84 33.92
C SER A 383 3.33 32.67 33.27
N PRO A 384 3.29 31.53 33.93
CA PRO A 384 3.95 31.11 35.16
C PRO A 384 5.49 31.05 35.05
N PRO A 385 6.24 31.19 36.16
CA PRO A 385 7.70 31.26 36.12
C PRO A 385 8.32 29.91 35.82
N LEU A 386 9.31 29.88 34.92
CA LEU A 386 10.14 28.71 34.64
C LEU A 386 11.48 28.81 35.34
N ARG A 387 11.58 28.25 36.52
CA ARG A 387 12.76 28.35 37.39
C ARG A 387 13.26 27.01 37.87
N GLY A 388 14.59 26.91 38.05
CA GLY A 388 15.23 25.73 38.64
C GLY A 388 15.04 24.46 37.81
N LEU A 389 14.92 24.60 36.50
CA LEU A 389 14.77 23.49 35.58
C LEU A 389 16.05 22.65 35.57
N SER A 390 15.91 21.33 35.55
CA SER A 390 17.02 20.39 35.62
C SER A 390 17.82 20.35 34.33
N PHE A 391 19.15 20.32 34.45
CA PHE A 391 20.08 20.15 33.34
C PHE A 391 21.07 19.01 33.64
N LEU A 392 21.35 18.18 32.67
CA LEU A 392 22.31 17.08 32.73
C LEU A 392 23.59 17.43 31.96
N PRO A 393 24.66 17.88 32.64
CA PRO A 393 25.91 18.29 31.99
C PRO A 393 26.50 17.17 31.12
N GLY A 394 26.96 17.52 29.92
CA GLY A 394 27.55 16.59 28.95
C GLY A 394 26.56 15.72 28.22
N ARG A 395 25.27 16.01 28.32
CA ARG A 395 24.21 15.40 27.53
C ARG A 395 23.47 16.47 26.75
N ASN A 396 22.70 16.04 25.75
CA ASN A 396 21.74 16.90 25.07
C ASN A 396 20.51 17.06 25.97
N ASN A 397 20.13 18.31 26.26
CA ASN A 397 18.96 18.62 27.06
C ASN A 397 18.00 19.45 26.23
N SER A 398 16.79 18.94 26.03
CA SER A 398 15.72 19.70 25.37
C SER A 398 15.20 20.80 26.30
N VAL A 399 15.02 21.98 25.78
CA VAL A 399 14.43 23.14 26.47
C VAL A 399 13.26 23.68 25.66
N LEU A 400 12.22 24.14 26.32
CA LEU A 400 10.99 24.65 25.69
C LEU A 400 10.24 23.59 24.86
N ASP A 401 10.27 22.35 25.29
CA ASP A 401 9.57 21.22 24.66
C ASP A 401 8.08 21.14 25.03
N PHE A 402 7.41 22.28 25.07
CA PHE A 402 5.99 22.35 25.35
C PHE A 402 5.17 21.96 24.13
N ASP A 403 4.32 20.94 24.26
CA ASP A 403 3.35 20.53 23.28
C ASP A 403 2.07 21.42 23.36
N LEU A 404 1.42 21.67 22.22
CA LEU A 404 0.09 22.29 22.17
C LEU A 404 -0.95 21.53 23.00
N GLN A 405 -0.83 20.21 23.09
CA GLN A 405 -1.70 19.35 23.90
C GLN A 405 -1.54 19.58 25.40
N SER A 406 -0.43 20.16 25.84
CA SER A 406 -0.22 20.53 27.24
C SER A 406 -1.07 21.73 27.67
N SER A 407 -1.69 22.44 26.75
CA SER A 407 -2.40 23.69 26.97
C SER A 407 -3.89 23.51 27.15
N MET A 408 -4.40 22.57 27.82
CA MET A 408 -5.80 22.48 28.19
C MET A 408 -6.69 21.60 27.33
N LEU A 409 -7.37 20.70 27.95
CA LEU A 409 -8.28 19.77 27.31
C LEU A 409 -9.67 19.89 27.93
N ALA A 410 -10.67 20.30 27.14
CA ALA A 410 -12.07 20.07 27.43
C ALA A 410 -12.60 19.02 26.48
N THR A 411 -12.99 17.85 26.97
CA THR A 411 -13.58 16.80 26.17
C THR A 411 -15.10 16.80 26.28
N SER A 412 -15.80 16.69 25.17
CA SER A 412 -17.25 16.45 25.18
C SER A 412 -17.54 15.03 25.69
N GLY A 413 -18.45 14.92 26.62
CA GLY A 413 -18.85 13.63 27.20
C GLY A 413 -20.08 12.96 26.58
N ALA A 414 -20.77 13.58 25.66
CA ALA A 414 -22.09 13.17 25.28
C ALA A 414 -22.16 12.46 23.92
N PHE A 415 -22.53 11.21 23.95
CA PHE A 415 -23.15 10.51 22.83
C PHE A 415 -24.63 10.42 23.06
N ALA A 416 -25.42 10.83 22.10
CA ALA A 416 -26.83 10.55 22.09
C ALA A 416 -27.18 9.64 20.92
N PHE A 417 -27.81 8.51 21.21
CA PHE A 417 -28.48 7.73 20.20
C PHE A 417 -29.97 8.13 20.24
N THR A 418 -30.49 8.53 19.11
CA THR A 418 -31.91 8.75 18.99
C THR A 418 -32.44 7.75 17.99
N ALA A 419 -33.35 6.86 18.43
CA ALA A 419 -34.10 5.99 17.54
C ALA A 419 -35.48 6.63 17.30
N SER A 420 -35.84 6.82 16.05
CA SER A 420 -37.18 7.33 15.70
C SER A 420 -37.89 6.31 14.82
N ALA A 421 -39.16 6.06 15.15
CA ALA A 421 -40.11 5.31 14.32
C ALA A 421 -40.93 6.30 13.47
N GLY A 422 -40.28 7.21 12.76
CA GLY A 422 -40.94 8.29 12.05
C GLY A 422 -40.48 8.48 10.61
N LEU A 423 -40.82 9.62 10.06
CA LEU A 423 -40.42 10.03 8.71
C LEU A 423 -38.89 10.17 8.62
N LEU A 424 -38.30 9.59 7.59
CA LEU A 424 -36.86 9.70 7.26
C LEU A 424 -36.39 11.16 7.24
N GLY A 425 -35.25 11.43 7.89
CA GLY A 425 -34.63 12.75 7.91
C GLY A 425 -35.15 13.72 8.96
N THR A 426 -35.95 13.25 9.93
CA THR A 426 -36.48 14.08 11.04
C THR A 426 -35.82 13.76 12.38
N THR A 427 -34.99 12.73 12.46
CA THR A 427 -34.32 12.30 13.68
C THR A 427 -33.15 13.20 13.98
N THR A 428 -33.09 13.72 15.21
CA THR A 428 -31.95 14.51 15.67
C THR A 428 -30.94 13.63 16.39
N ASN A 429 -29.68 14.03 16.40
CA ASN A 429 -28.56 13.31 17.03
C ASN A 429 -28.65 13.28 18.59
N GLY A 430 -29.72 13.83 19.19
CA GLY A 430 -29.91 13.85 20.63
C GLY A 430 -29.02 14.83 21.40
N ASN A 431 -28.20 15.62 20.72
CA ASN A 431 -27.43 16.68 21.34
C ASN A 431 -28.42 17.70 22.00
N PRO A 432 -28.32 17.95 23.32
CA PRO A 432 -29.29 18.80 24.01
C PRO A 432 -29.14 20.28 23.68
N GLY A 433 -28.03 20.65 23.05
CA GLY A 433 -27.61 22.03 22.96
C GLY A 433 -27.15 22.57 24.32
N GLU A 434 -26.31 23.58 24.30
CA GLU A 434 -25.86 24.19 25.56
C GLU A 434 -25.36 25.62 25.37
N ASN A 435 -25.29 26.37 26.48
CA ASN A 435 -24.65 27.68 26.49
C ASN A 435 -23.24 27.54 27.06
N ILE A 436 -22.27 27.83 26.20
CA ILE A 436 -20.84 27.87 26.52
C ILE A 436 -20.43 29.30 26.81
N VAL A 437 -19.79 29.53 27.93
CA VAL A 437 -19.23 30.83 28.27
C VAL A 437 -17.71 30.68 28.23
N LEU A 438 -17.12 31.43 27.32
CA LEU A 438 -15.66 31.57 27.17
C LEU A 438 -15.26 32.87 27.89
N THR A 439 -14.42 32.77 28.88
CA THR A 439 -13.90 33.89 29.66
C THR A 439 -12.43 34.09 29.36
N GLN A 440 -12.11 35.20 28.75
CA GLN A 440 -10.75 35.63 28.48
C GLN A 440 -10.28 36.59 29.59
N THR A 441 -9.14 36.28 30.18
CA THR A 441 -8.52 37.11 31.21
C THR A 441 -7.28 37.80 30.62
N ASP A 442 -7.27 39.11 30.59
CA ASP A 442 -6.10 39.87 30.17
C ASP A 442 -4.98 39.70 31.22
N SER A 443 -3.87 39.12 30.80
CA SER A 443 -2.73 38.80 31.68
C SER A 443 -2.04 40.07 32.24
N THR A 444 -2.23 41.23 31.61
CA THR A 444 -1.59 42.51 32.02
C THR A 444 -2.45 43.27 33.00
N THR A 445 -3.76 43.31 32.78
CA THR A 445 -4.69 44.11 33.59
C THR A 445 -5.48 43.30 34.61
N GLY A 446 -5.50 41.94 34.46
CA GLY A 446 -6.31 41.04 35.28
C GLY A 446 -7.82 41.18 35.02
N LEU A 447 -8.24 41.96 34.00
CA LEU A 447 -9.64 42.12 33.64
C LEU A 447 -10.11 40.91 32.82
N SER A 448 -11.29 40.41 33.14
CA SER A 448 -11.90 39.33 32.42
C SER A 448 -13.02 39.80 31.52
N SER A 449 -13.04 39.37 30.30
CA SER A 449 -14.15 39.53 29.35
C SER A 449 -14.76 38.16 29.05
N SER A 450 -16.09 38.09 28.95
CA SER A 450 -16.77 36.83 28.69
C SER A 450 -17.58 36.90 27.38
N GLN A 451 -17.46 35.88 26.57
CA GLN A 451 -18.25 35.70 25.35
C GLN A 451 -19.10 34.45 25.52
N SER A 452 -20.37 34.53 25.14
CA SER A 452 -21.28 33.40 25.19
C SER A 452 -21.51 32.85 23.80
N LEU A 453 -21.36 31.52 23.64
CA LEU A 453 -21.68 30.78 22.46
C LEU A 453 -22.77 29.76 22.77
N VAL A 454 -23.86 29.82 22.00
CA VAL A 454 -24.97 28.86 22.17
C VAL A 454 -24.87 27.76 21.12
N LEU A 455 -24.63 26.53 21.53
CA LEU A 455 -24.78 25.36 20.69
C LEU A 455 -26.26 24.97 20.61
N LEU A 456 -26.74 24.68 19.42
CA LEU A 456 -28.16 24.37 19.20
C LEU A 456 -28.47 22.91 19.48
N PRO A 457 -29.67 22.58 19.95
CA PRO A 457 -30.10 21.19 20.06
C PRO A 457 -30.03 20.50 18.68
N GLY A 458 -29.46 19.28 18.64
CA GLY A 458 -29.28 18.51 17.40
C GLY A 458 -28.18 19.01 16.50
N GLU A 459 -27.35 19.94 16.94
CA GLU A 459 -26.17 20.38 16.18
C GLU A 459 -25.11 19.27 16.14
N SER A 460 -24.53 19.01 14.94
CA SER A 460 -23.48 18.00 14.80
C SER A 460 -22.19 18.43 15.50
N ALA A 461 -21.37 17.46 15.89
CA ALA A 461 -20.06 17.75 16.47
C ALA A 461 -19.16 18.54 15.49
N SER A 462 -19.25 18.25 14.20
CA SER A 462 -18.57 19.00 13.15
C SER A 462 -18.92 20.50 13.15
N THR A 463 -20.23 20.80 13.18
CA THR A 463 -20.72 22.17 13.19
C THR A 463 -20.37 22.89 14.50
N ALA A 464 -20.51 22.18 15.63
CA ALA A 464 -20.16 22.71 16.94
C ALA A 464 -18.67 23.03 17.04
N ALA A 465 -17.79 22.14 16.54
CA ALA A 465 -16.35 22.37 16.53
C ALA A 465 -15.97 23.55 15.62
N ALA A 466 -16.58 23.66 14.44
CA ALA A 466 -16.35 24.80 13.54
C ALA A 466 -16.71 26.13 14.21
N ARG A 467 -17.90 26.21 14.83
CA ARG A 467 -18.36 27.41 15.53
C ARG A 467 -17.53 27.77 16.76
N LEU A 468 -17.03 26.75 17.49
CA LEU A 468 -16.10 26.96 18.59
C LEU A 468 -14.75 27.50 18.08
N SER A 469 -14.26 26.98 16.95
CA SER A 469 -13.01 27.42 16.34
C SER A 469 -13.10 28.81 15.69
N ASP A 470 -14.30 29.35 15.43
CA ASP A 470 -14.50 30.71 15.02
C ASP A 470 -14.19 31.74 16.15
N VAL A 471 -14.10 31.27 17.40
CA VAL A 471 -13.72 32.12 18.53
C VAL A 471 -12.20 32.15 18.65
N SER A 472 -11.65 33.38 18.68
CA SER A 472 -10.21 33.57 18.81
C SER A 472 -9.64 32.85 20.05
N GLY A 473 -8.58 32.08 19.88
CA GLY A 473 -7.93 31.30 20.92
C GLY A 473 -8.63 30.02 21.29
N VAL A 474 -9.62 29.57 20.49
CA VAL A 474 -10.27 28.25 20.62
C VAL A 474 -9.96 27.43 19.40
N ASN A 475 -9.39 26.24 19.59
CA ASN A 475 -9.26 25.23 18.54
C ASN A 475 -10.09 24.01 18.93
N ALA A 476 -11.09 23.69 18.13
CA ALA A 476 -11.98 22.56 18.37
C ALA A 476 -11.93 21.58 17.20
N THR A 477 -11.77 20.31 17.51
CA THR A 477 -11.80 19.21 16.56
C THR A 477 -12.97 18.29 16.85
N ALA A 478 -13.52 17.67 15.83
CA ALA A 478 -14.64 16.75 15.97
C ALA A 478 -14.33 15.39 15.36
N ASN A 479 -14.94 14.36 15.96
CA ASN A 479 -14.76 12.97 15.50
C ASN A 479 -16.02 12.18 15.85
N THR A 480 -16.50 11.33 14.95
CA THR A 480 -17.60 10.41 15.22
C THR A 480 -17.13 8.98 15.04
N GLN A 481 -17.35 8.13 16.03
CA GLN A 481 -17.01 6.71 15.95
C GLN A 481 -18.10 5.86 16.60
N VAL A 482 -18.48 4.77 15.93
CA VAL A 482 -19.50 3.85 16.39
C VAL A 482 -19.16 2.43 15.99
N GLN A 483 -19.53 1.47 16.85
CA GLN A 483 -19.51 0.05 16.51
C GLN A 483 -20.91 -0.39 16.07
N LEU A 484 -20.95 -1.09 14.95
CA LEU A 484 -22.16 -1.64 14.35
C LEU A 484 -22.12 -3.17 14.45
N GLN A 485 -23.18 -3.75 15.01
CA GLN A 485 -23.46 -5.18 14.94
C GLN A 485 -24.73 -5.40 14.12
N ILE A 486 -24.69 -6.41 13.25
CA ILE A 486 -25.79 -6.74 12.35
C ILE A 486 -26.26 -8.13 12.71
N SER A 487 -27.61 -8.26 12.86
CA SER A 487 -28.30 -9.54 12.93
C SER A 487 -29.23 -9.62 11.73
N ASP A 488 -28.76 -10.28 10.66
CA ASP A 488 -29.50 -10.51 9.41
C ASP A 488 -29.91 -11.98 9.35
N ASP A 489 -31.22 -12.24 9.28
CA ASP A 489 -31.77 -13.59 9.15
C ASP A 489 -31.77 -13.99 7.66
N ALA A 490 -30.96 -15.00 7.30
CA ALA A 490 -30.88 -15.52 5.94
C ALA A 490 -32.23 -16.03 5.36
N LEU A 491 -33.24 -16.23 6.20
CA LEU A 491 -34.59 -16.64 5.80
C LEU A 491 -35.57 -15.46 5.62
N ALA A 492 -35.15 -14.26 6.06
CA ALA A 492 -35.92 -13.03 5.89
C ALA A 492 -35.65 -12.38 4.51
N PRO A 493 -36.50 -11.43 4.06
CA PRO A 493 -36.19 -10.57 2.95
C PRO A 493 -34.83 -9.87 3.17
N PRO A 494 -34.02 -9.65 2.13
CA PRO A 494 -32.67 -9.06 2.29
C PRO A 494 -32.76 -7.70 3.01
N MET A 495 -31.86 -7.52 3.99
CA MET A 495 -31.72 -6.26 4.72
C MET A 495 -31.37 -5.13 3.72
N GLN A 496 -32.02 -3.98 3.88
CA GLN A 496 -31.70 -2.75 3.12
C GLN A 496 -31.17 -1.69 4.06
N LEU A 497 -29.91 -1.32 3.88
CA LEU A 497 -29.19 -0.44 4.77
C LEU A 497 -28.70 0.81 4.06
N ARG A 498 -28.96 1.99 4.63
CA ARG A 498 -28.37 3.26 4.21
C ARG A 498 -27.51 3.86 5.30
N LEU A 499 -26.45 4.51 4.88
CA LEU A 499 -25.60 5.37 5.71
C LEU A 499 -25.62 6.79 5.13
N ASN A 500 -25.99 7.77 5.92
CA ASN A 500 -26.08 9.18 5.50
C ASN A 500 -26.81 9.34 4.15
N GLY A 501 -27.93 8.62 3.98
CA GLY A 501 -28.76 8.63 2.77
C GLY A 501 -28.21 7.81 1.59
N VAL A 502 -27.01 7.24 1.67
CA VAL A 502 -26.40 6.41 0.62
C VAL A 502 -26.74 4.95 0.85
N ASP A 503 -27.34 4.29 -0.15
CA ASP A 503 -27.72 2.88 -0.08
C ASP A 503 -26.49 1.96 -0.17
N LEU A 504 -26.17 1.26 0.92
CA LEU A 504 -25.07 0.32 1.00
C LEU A 504 -25.38 -1.03 0.37
N THR A 505 -26.67 -1.33 0.16
CA THR A 505 -27.19 -2.60 -0.32
C THR A 505 -27.75 -2.52 -1.75
N ASP A 506 -27.51 -1.41 -2.45
CA ASP A 506 -27.89 -1.27 -3.85
C ASP A 506 -27.07 -2.24 -4.73
N ALA A 507 -27.78 -3.14 -5.41
CA ALA A 507 -27.22 -4.12 -6.32
C ALA A 507 -26.52 -3.49 -7.55
N ALA A 508 -26.84 -2.23 -7.88
CA ALA A 508 -26.14 -1.48 -8.93
C ALA A 508 -24.64 -1.28 -8.61
N ASN A 509 -24.30 -1.27 -7.32
CA ASN A 509 -22.92 -1.16 -6.85
C ASN A 509 -22.19 -2.52 -6.72
N GLY A 510 -22.80 -3.62 -7.20
CA GLY A 510 -22.27 -4.98 -7.17
C GLY A 510 -23.08 -5.94 -6.29
N PRO A 511 -22.80 -7.25 -6.37
CA PRO A 511 -23.59 -8.28 -5.68
C PRO A 511 -23.58 -8.08 -4.15
N VAL A 512 -24.73 -8.27 -3.54
CA VAL A 512 -24.94 -8.16 -2.09
C VAL A 512 -25.08 -9.57 -1.50
N PRO A 513 -24.30 -9.94 -0.47
CA PRO A 513 -24.40 -11.25 0.16
C PRO A 513 -25.69 -11.34 1.00
N SER A 514 -26.24 -12.53 1.11
CA SER A 514 -27.30 -12.85 2.07
C SER A 514 -26.86 -14.11 2.84
N PRO A 515 -26.71 -14.05 4.17
CA PRO A 515 -26.92 -12.86 5.03
C PRO A 515 -25.87 -11.77 4.82
N LEU A 516 -26.29 -10.54 5.10
CA LEU A 516 -25.43 -9.37 5.07
C LEU A 516 -24.38 -9.47 6.18
N ASN A 517 -23.15 -9.13 5.89
CA ASN A 517 -22.07 -9.23 6.88
C ASN A 517 -21.25 -7.95 7.00
N ALA A 518 -20.60 -7.80 8.15
CA ALA A 518 -19.82 -6.62 8.50
C ALA A 518 -18.69 -6.35 7.52
N LYS A 519 -18.03 -7.40 7.02
CA LYS A 519 -16.92 -7.28 6.05
C LYS A 519 -17.37 -6.67 4.72
N PHE A 520 -18.49 -7.17 4.18
CA PHE A 520 -19.05 -6.61 2.95
C PHE A 520 -19.38 -5.14 3.13
N LEU A 521 -20.04 -4.78 4.24
CA LEU A 521 -20.44 -3.40 4.51
C LEU A 521 -19.23 -2.47 4.70
N SER A 522 -18.19 -2.92 5.40
CA SER A 522 -16.98 -2.09 5.57
C SER A 522 -16.30 -1.77 4.23
N ILE A 523 -16.18 -2.75 3.34
CA ILE A 523 -15.67 -2.54 1.99
C ILE A 523 -16.55 -1.58 1.20
N ARG A 524 -17.87 -1.77 1.29
CA ARG A 524 -18.84 -0.96 0.57
C ARG A 524 -18.83 0.50 1.05
N ILE A 525 -18.76 0.73 2.36
CA ILE A 525 -18.65 2.07 2.95
C ILE A 525 -17.37 2.74 2.45
N ASN A 526 -16.21 2.07 2.54
CA ASN A 526 -14.94 2.63 2.10
C ASN A 526 -14.91 2.94 0.58
N GLN A 527 -15.70 2.20 -0.23
CA GLN A 527 -15.86 2.49 -1.65
C GLN A 527 -16.76 3.70 -1.93
N LEU A 528 -17.94 3.74 -1.28
CA LEU A 528 -18.95 4.77 -1.57
C LEU A 528 -18.66 6.11 -0.90
N PHE A 529 -17.92 6.10 0.21
CA PHE A 529 -17.54 7.30 0.97
C PHE A 529 -16.07 7.69 0.79
N ALA A 530 -15.40 7.17 -0.26
CA ALA A 530 -14.03 7.54 -0.55
C ALA A 530 -13.88 9.07 -0.67
N GLY A 531 -13.00 9.66 0.14
CA GLY A 531 -12.75 11.11 0.17
C GLY A 531 -13.75 11.93 1.01
N SER A 532 -14.77 11.33 1.64
CA SER A 532 -15.74 12.05 2.49
C SER A 532 -15.30 12.18 3.95
N GLY A 533 -14.19 11.52 4.34
CA GLY A 533 -13.79 11.43 5.75
C GLY A 533 -14.51 10.32 6.54
N ILE A 534 -15.40 9.56 5.90
CA ILE A 534 -16.07 8.40 6.51
C ILE A 534 -15.36 7.13 6.08
N SER A 535 -15.01 6.30 7.05
CA SER A 535 -14.34 5.01 6.84
C SER A 535 -14.93 3.93 7.74
N ALA A 536 -14.76 2.67 7.35
CA ALA A 536 -15.23 1.54 8.14
C ALA A 536 -14.22 0.41 8.18
N SER A 537 -14.11 -0.25 9.32
CA SER A 537 -13.32 -1.46 9.52
C SER A 537 -14.18 -2.54 10.17
N ALA A 538 -14.00 -3.80 9.79
CA ALA A 538 -14.84 -4.89 10.26
C ALA A 538 -14.02 -6.04 10.85
N ASN A 539 -14.55 -6.65 11.90
CA ASN A 539 -14.15 -7.96 12.40
C ASN A 539 -15.19 -9.03 12.02
N SER A 540 -15.08 -10.23 12.58
CA SER A 540 -15.99 -11.36 12.22
C SER A 540 -17.47 -11.11 12.52
N SER A 541 -17.79 -10.26 13.49
CA SER A 541 -19.17 -10.08 13.99
C SER A 541 -19.61 -8.64 14.12
N SER A 542 -18.70 -7.68 14.08
CA SER A 542 -18.99 -6.26 14.22
C SER A 542 -18.15 -5.41 13.27
N MET A 543 -18.57 -4.18 13.05
CA MET A 543 -17.92 -3.20 12.23
C MET A 543 -17.79 -1.89 13.00
N SER A 544 -16.66 -1.20 12.88
CA SER A 544 -16.50 0.16 13.35
C SER A 544 -16.63 1.12 12.17
N ILE A 545 -17.44 2.16 12.32
CA ILE A 545 -17.58 3.26 11.37
C ILE A 545 -17.03 4.52 12.06
N ARG A 546 -16.24 5.30 11.33
CA ARG A 546 -15.66 6.55 11.80
C ARG A 546 -15.86 7.66 10.78
N SER A 547 -16.24 8.86 11.27
CA SER A 547 -16.12 10.12 10.52
C SER A 547 -15.06 10.98 11.19
N VAL A 548 -13.99 11.27 10.47
CA VAL A 548 -12.87 12.12 10.97
C VAL A 548 -13.26 13.59 11.07
N ASN A 549 -14.34 13.99 10.38
CA ASN A 549 -14.84 15.36 10.41
C ASN A 549 -15.88 15.61 11.53
N GLY A 550 -16.27 14.56 12.27
CA GLY A 550 -17.25 14.68 13.32
C GLY A 550 -18.70 14.89 12.84
N GLU A 551 -18.96 14.54 11.58
CA GLU A 551 -20.34 14.55 11.06
C GLU A 551 -21.16 13.45 11.71
N ASP A 552 -22.46 13.68 11.83
CA ASP A 552 -23.38 12.67 12.33
C ASP A 552 -23.43 11.46 11.37
N LEU A 553 -23.48 10.27 11.96
CA LEU A 553 -23.65 9.04 11.21
C LEU A 553 -25.11 8.60 11.35
N THR A 554 -25.86 8.70 10.26
CA THR A 554 -27.26 8.29 10.18
C THR A 554 -27.37 6.94 9.51
N LEU A 555 -27.86 5.92 10.23
CA LEU A 555 -28.13 4.60 9.69
C LEU A 555 -29.64 4.34 9.64
N GLU A 556 -30.09 3.92 8.46
CA GLU A 556 -31.47 3.57 8.18
C GLU A 556 -31.57 2.09 7.82
N ASN A 557 -32.46 1.37 8.48
CA ASN A 557 -32.82 0.00 8.11
C ASN A 557 -34.20 -0.01 7.42
N LEU A 558 -34.18 -0.05 6.10
CA LEU A 558 -35.38 0.00 5.25
C LEU A 558 -35.95 -1.39 4.92
N GLY A 559 -35.27 -2.46 5.36
CA GLY A 559 -35.69 -3.85 5.12
C GLY A 559 -37.03 -4.16 5.74
N ALA A 560 -37.58 -5.30 5.40
CA ALA A 560 -38.80 -5.86 6.01
C ALA A 560 -38.42 -7.19 6.66
N GLY A 561 -38.72 -7.34 7.95
CA GLY A 561 -38.40 -8.57 8.66
C GLY A 561 -38.06 -8.37 10.14
N THR A 562 -37.32 -9.31 10.69
CA THR A 562 -36.83 -9.30 12.08
C THR A 562 -35.42 -8.85 12.24
N ASP A 563 -34.78 -8.41 11.15
CA ASP A 563 -33.38 -8.00 11.09
C ASP A 563 -33.15 -6.80 11.99
N THR A 564 -32.04 -6.83 12.73
CA THR A 564 -31.70 -5.77 13.67
C THR A 564 -30.30 -5.23 13.44
N ILE A 565 -30.17 -3.93 13.61
CA ILE A 565 -28.89 -3.22 13.68
C ILE A 565 -28.72 -2.73 15.11
N THR A 566 -27.59 -3.03 15.72
CA THR A 566 -27.22 -2.50 17.02
C THR A 566 -26.00 -1.61 16.88
N LEU A 567 -26.13 -0.37 17.27
CA LEU A 567 -25.02 0.59 17.35
C LEU A 567 -24.55 0.70 18.79
N THR A 568 -23.26 0.66 19.00
CA THR A 568 -22.64 0.87 20.31
C THR A 568 -21.64 2.02 20.21
N SER A 569 -21.82 3.04 21.02
CA SER A 569 -20.89 4.16 21.10
C SER A 569 -19.56 3.75 21.72
N ILE A 570 -18.56 4.60 21.58
CA ILE A 570 -17.25 4.44 22.24
C ILE A 570 -17.40 4.41 23.78
N ASN A 571 -18.43 5.02 24.33
CA ASN A 571 -18.74 5.04 25.77
C ASN A 571 -19.60 3.84 26.23
N GLY A 572 -19.83 2.85 25.36
CA GLY A 572 -20.57 1.64 25.68
C GLY A 572 -22.10 1.80 25.69
N VAL A 573 -22.66 2.95 25.32
CA VAL A 573 -24.10 3.12 25.18
C VAL A 573 -24.55 2.45 23.88
N ALA A 574 -25.53 1.59 23.95
CA ALA A 574 -26.04 0.85 22.81
C ALA A 574 -27.51 1.20 22.48
N ALA A 575 -27.82 1.28 21.19
CA ALA A 575 -29.16 1.41 20.67
C ALA A 575 -29.39 0.45 19.50
N SER A 576 -30.60 -0.09 19.37
CA SER A 576 -30.92 -1.04 18.32
C SER A 576 -32.15 -0.60 17.54
N VAL A 577 -32.16 -0.87 16.24
CA VAL A 577 -33.32 -0.68 15.37
C VAL A 577 -33.59 -1.96 14.59
N THR A 578 -34.87 -2.34 14.60
CA THR A 578 -35.37 -3.49 13.84
C THR A 578 -35.81 -3.02 12.45
N ALA A 579 -35.80 -3.92 11.46
CA ALA A 579 -36.25 -3.63 10.11
C ALA A 579 -37.64 -3.02 10.06
N GLY A 580 -37.83 -2.03 9.23
CA GLY A 580 -39.10 -1.37 9.00
C GLY A 580 -38.95 0.01 8.38
N ALA A 581 -39.89 0.42 7.56
CA ALA A 581 -39.87 1.73 6.94
C ALA A 581 -39.86 2.85 7.99
N GLY A 582 -38.88 3.77 7.87
CA GLY A 582 -38.74 4.91 8.77
C GLY A 582 -37.98 4.63 10.07
N GLN A 583 -37.28 3.51 10.17
CA GLN A 583 -36.36 3.23 11.29
C GLN A 583 -34.99 3.79 11.04
N GLU A 584 -34.59 4.72 11.87
CA GLU A 584 -33.35 5.51 11.72
C GLU A 584 -32.63 5.61 13.07
N LEU A 585 -31.31 5.43 13.06
CA LEU A 585 -30.41 5.71 14.18
C LEU A 585 -29.41 6.81 13.78
N VAL A 586 -29.32 7.84 14.59
CA VAL A 586 -28.36 8.92 14.43
C VAL A 586 -27.33 8.87 15.54
N VAL A 587 -26.07 8.89 15.17
CA VAL A 587 -24.92 8.89 16.09
C VAL A 587 -24.25 10.24 16.01
N ALA A 588 -24.22 10.97 17.12
CA ALA A 588 -23.50 12.21 17.26
C ALA A 588 -21.99 11.99 17.45
N GLY A 589 -21.20 12.93 16.96
CA GLY A 589 -19.75 12.97 17.20
C GLY A 589 -19.39 13.52 18.57
N THR A 590 -18.09 13.43 18.89
CA THR A 590 -17.44 14.08 20.02
C THR A 590 -16.71 15.33 19.56
N VAL A 591 -16.61 16.32 20.43
CA VAL A 591 -15.81 17.53 20.23
C VAL A 591 -14.71 17.56 21.28
N GLU A 592 -13.50 17.78 20.81
CA GLU A 592 -12.32 18.05 21.64
C GLU A 592 -11.94 19.53 21.45
N VAL A 593 -11.74 20.25 22.56
CA VAL A 593 -11.48 21.70 22.55
C VAL A 593 -10.16 21.97 23.22
N VAL A 594 -9.28 22.66 22.51
CA VAL A 594 -8.03 23.21 23.04
C VAL A 594 -8.20 24.73 23.14
N LEU A 595 -7.93 25.29 24.31
CA LEU A 595 -8.09 26.72 24.59
C LEU A 595 -6.74 27.40 24.77
N ASP A 596 -6.69 28.68 24.45
CA ASP A 596 -5.54 29.53 24.79
C ASP A 596 -5.34 29.68 26.31
N LYS A 597 -4.10 29.93 26.71
CA LYS A 597 -3.68 30.01 28.14
C LYS A 597 -4.51 30.97 28.99
N ASN A 598 -5.13 31.99 28.36
CA ASN A 598 -5.91 33.00 29.04
C ASN A 598 -7.42 32.82 28.88
N LEU A 599 -7.83 31.76 28.23
CA LEU A 599 -9.24 31.40 28.03
C LEU A 599 -9.65 30.30 28.99
N ALA A 600 -10.80 30.48 29.61
CA ALA A 600 -11.49 29.44 30.39
C ALA A 600 -12.85 29.19 29.75
N LEU A 601 -13.21 27.91 29.60
CA LEU A 601 -14.52 27.49 29.11
C LEU A 601 -15.35 27.00 30.30
N SER A 602 -16.55 27.54 30.42
CA SER A 602 -17.57 27.02 31.30
C SER A 602 -18.82 26.64 30.50
N SER A 603 -19.38 25.48 30.79
CA SER A 603 -20.52 24.91 30.09
C SER A 603 -21.70 24.78 31.06
N SER A 604 -22.91 25.00 30.57
CA SER A 604 -24.15 24.85 31.38
C SER A 604 -24.60 23.38 31.51
N GLY A 605 -23.96 22.48 30.83
CA GLY A 605 -24.17 21.06 31.08
C GLY A 605 -24.25 20.14 29.95
N GLY A 606 -23.82 19.10 29.68
CA GLY A 606 -24.19 17.91 28.95
C GLY A 606 -23.39 17.60 27.69
N PHE A 607 -22.99 18.59 26.91
CA PHE A 607 -22.23 18.36 25.68
C PHE A 607 -20.71 18.48 25.89
N LEU A 608 -20.26 19.56 26.52
CA LEU A 608 -18.87 19.75 26.88
C LEU A 608 -18.67 19.63 28.39
N GLY A 609 -17.63 18.92 28.80
CA GLY A 609 -17.24 18.81 30.21
C GLY A 609 -16.62 20.10 30.76
N ALA A 610 -16.44 20.19 32.09
CA ALA A 610 -15.73 21.29 32.69
C ALA A 610 -14.24 21.25 32.31
N SER A 611 -13.71 22.39 31.87
CA SER A 611 -12.29 22.53 31.54
C SER A 611 -11.42 22.92 32.73
N THR A 612 -10.25 22.33 32.84
CA THR A 612 -9.18 22.80 33.73
C THR A 612 -8.09 23.44 32.88
N ALA A 613 -7.95 24.77 33.00
CA ALA A 613 -6.96 25.52 32.25
C ALA A 613 -5.57 25.41 32.88
N SER A 614 -4.61 24.88 32.15
CA SER A 614 -3.19 25.12 32.40
C SER A 614 -2.60 25.82 31.18
N GLY A 615 -2.30 27.11 31.31
CA GLY A 615 -1.67 27.87 30.24
C GLY A 615 -0.21 27.46 30.05
N LEU A 616 0.28 27.44 28.81
CA LEU A 616 1.70 27.32 28.52
C LEU A 616 2.39 28.66 28.73
N PRO A 617 3.50 28.71 29.50
CA PRO A 617 4.18 29.99 29.79
C PRO A 617 4.91 30.56 28.57
N ALA A 618 5.37 29.70 27.67
CA ALA A 618 5.97 30.07 26.39
C ALA A 618 5.89 28.85 25.44
N TYR A 619 5.12 28.95 24.41
CA TYR A 619 5.04 27.93 23.36
C TYR A 619 5.56 28.49 22.04
N LEU A 620 6.62 27.89 21.53
CA LEU A 620 7.23 28.32 20.28
C LEU A 620 6.86 27.42 19.09
N GLY A 621 6.27 26.25 19.35
CA GLY A 621 6.13 25.15 18.39
C GLY A 621 7.45 24.43 18.12
N TYR A 622 8.48 24.74 18.90
CA TYR A 622 9.84 24.25 18.71
C TYR A 622 10.55 24.10 20.04
N ALA A 623 11.34 23.05 20.17
CA ALA A 623 12.28 22.87 21.25
C ALA A 623 13.68 23.30 20.81
N ALA A 624 14.50 23.77 21.74
CA ALA A 624 15.93 23.98 21.52
C ALA A 624 16.72 22.96 22.37
N THR A 625 17.86 22.51 21.88
CA THR A 625 18.72 21.59 22.61
C THR A 625 19.97 22.30 23.10
N ILE A 626 20.24 22.24 24.41
CA ILE A 626 21.49 22.70 25.00
C ILE A 626 22.35 21.51 25.38
N SER A 627 23.61 21.54 24.91
CA SER A 627 24.60 20.50 25.16
C SER A 627 25.83 21.06 25.92
N GLY A 628 26.79 20.20 26.23
CA GLY A 628 28.05 20.60 26.83
C GLY A 628 27.96 20.79 28.36
N LYS A 629 28.81 21.65 28.91
CA LYS A 629 28.91 21.96 30.34
C LYS A 629 28.83 23.48 30.54
N PRO A 630 27.63 24.05 30.61
CA PRO A 630 27.45 25.45 30.99
C PRO A 630 27.92 25.72 32.39
N GLN A 631 28.31 26.94 32.68
CA GLN A 631 28.65 27.44 34.01
C GLN A 631 27.57 28.38 34.54
N VAL A 632 27.64 28.66 35.82
CA VAL A 632 26.76 29.62 36.48
C VAL A 632 26.89 31.01 35.81
N GLY A 633 25.78 31.55 35.37
CA GLY A 633 25.73 32.85 34.68
C GLY A 633 25.81 32.74 33.18
N ASP A 634 26.06 31.55 32.60
CA ASP A 634 25.98 31.36 31.16
C ASP A 634 24.54 31.57 30.65
N GLU A 635 24.42 32.24 29.51
CA GLU A 635 23.16 32.61 28.89
C GLU A 635 23.06 32.07 27.49
N PHE A 636 21.90 31.55 27.14
CA PHE A 636 21.56 31.14 25.78
C PHE A 636 20.29 31.89 25.35
N LEU A 637 20.41 32.62 24.25
CA LEU A 637 19.36 33.50 23.74
C LEU A 637 18.50 32.72 22.73
N ILE A 638 17.19 32.85 22.86
CA ILE A 638 16.20 32.29 21.94
C ILE A 638 15.31 33.43 21.50
N ASN A 639 15.50 33.86 20.26
CA ASN A 639 14.75 34.99 19.70
C ASN A 639 13.62 34.46 18.81
N THR A 640 12.40 34.77 19.20
CA THR A 640 11.22 34.55 18.37
C THR A 640 11.19 35.65 17.33
N GLY A 641 11.13 35.31 16.15
CA GLY A 641 10.92 36.33 15.21
C GLY A 641 11.11 36.13 13.87
N SER A 642 10.46 36.01 13.03
CA SER A 642 10.35 36.59 11.71
C SER A 642 9.35 35.80 10.84
N THR A 643 8.57 36.53 10.19
CA THR A 643 8.00 36.20 8.89
C THR A 643 9.19 35.77 8.04
N GLY A 644 9.34 34.53 7.60
CA GLY A 644 10.49 33.98 6.85
C GLY A 644 11.12 34.81 5.72
N LYS A 645 10.91 36.13 5.77
CA LYS A 645 11.42 37.13 4.81
C LYS A 645 12.90 37.37 5.05
N GLY A 646 13.72 37.00 4.07
CA GLY A 646 15.17 37.23 4.13
C GLY A 646 15.94 36.17 4.91
N ASP A 647 15.27 35.14 5.40
CA ASP A 647 15.87 33.97 6.03
C ASP A 647 15.81 32.76 5.07
N ASN A 648 16.96 32.17 4.77
CA ASN A 648 17.10 31.02 3.90
C ASN A 648 17.71 29.79 4.61
N ARG A 649 17.79 29.80 5.93
CA ARG A 649 18.45 28.74 6.69
C ARG A 649 17.80 27.39 6.47
N ASN A 650 16.47 27.33 6.49
CA ASN A 650 15.77 26.08 6.20
C ASN A 650 15.86 25.65 4.74
N ALA A 651 15.91 26.60 3.81
CA ALA A 651 16.19 26.30 2.40
C ALA A 651 17.55 25.63 2.19
N LEU A 652 18.58 26.09 2.91
CA LEU A 652 19.90 25.49 2.87
C LEU A 652 19.89 24.10 3.50
N ALA A 653 19.17 23.89 4.59
CA ALA A 653 18.99 22.58 5.21
C ALA A 653 18.27 21.60 4.26
N LEU A 654 17.20 22.04 3.61
CA LEU A 654 16.50 21.24 2.58
C LEU A 654 17.41 20.88 1.40
N ALA A 655 18.26 21.81 0.95
CA ALA A 655 19.23 21.55 -0.11
C ALA A 655 20.32 20.54 0.33
N ALA A 656 20.70 20.58 1.61
CA ALA A 656 21.69 19.67 2.17
C ALA A 656 21.19 18.20 2.30
N LEU A 657 19.87 17.97 2.28
CA LEU A 657 19.29 16.62 2.29
C LEU A 657 19.82 15.72 1.18
N GLN A 658 20.22 16.29 0.06
CA GLN A 658 20.78 15.55 -1.06
C GLN A 658 21.98 14.67 -0.66
N THR A 659 22.76 15.14 0.32
CA THR A 659 23.99 14.49 0.78
C THR A 659 23.98 14.14 2.27
N ALA A 660 22.87 14.42 2.95
CA ALA A 660 22.71 14.10 4.37
C ALA A 660 22.54 12.59 4.60
N ASP A 661 23.05 12.11 5.72
CA ASP A 661 22.94 10.72 6.18
C ASP A 661 21.51 10.43 6.65
N THR A 662 20.61 10.10 5.73
CA THR A 662 19.19 9.87 6.01
C THR A 662 18.78 8.41 5.98
N GLY A 663 19.60 7.55 5.41
CA GLY A 663 19.33 6.13 5.24
C GLY A 663 20.17 5.23 6.15
N ARG A 664 19.89 3.94 6.08
CA ARG A 664 20.54 2.91 6.89
C ARG A 664 22.07 2.92 6.70
N GLY A 665 22.78 2.91 7.84
CA GLY A 665 24.25 2.91 7.84
C GLY A 665 24.87 4.24 7.44
N GLY A 666 24.15 5.35 7.50
CA GLY A 666 24.62 6.68 7.13
C GLY A 666 24.63 6.94 5.64
N SER A 667 23.81 6.24 4.86
CA SER A 667 23.71 6.48 3.42
C SER A 667 22.83 7.70 3.12
N SER A 668 23.24 8.48 2.14
CA SER A 668 22.43 9.59 1.63
C SER A 668 21.37 9.10 0.63
N ILE A 669 20.34 9.94 0.38
CA ILE A 669 19.32 9.66 -0.64
C ILE A 669 19.96 9.40 -2.01
N ASN A 670 20.98 10.17 -2.37
CA ASN A 670 21.71 9.99 -3.63
C ASN A 670 22.42 8.63 -3.70
N GLU A 671 23.02 8.19 -2.60
CA GLU A 671 23.70 6.89 -2.55
C GLU A 671 22.70 5.73 -2.66
N VAL A 672 21.54 5.82 -1.97
CA VAL A 672 20.48 4.82 -2.11
C VAL A 672 19.94 4.78 -3.54
N TYR A 673 19.79 5.94 -4.19
CA TYR A 673 19.41 6.00 -5.60
C TYR A 673 20.50 5.43 -6.53
N ALA A 674 21.75 5.72 -6.26
CA ALA A 674 22.87 5.16 -7.04
C ALA A 674 22.95 3.63 -6.90
N GLN A 675 22.67 3.09 -5.70
CA GLN A 675 22.56 1.64 -5.48
C GLN A 675 21.43 1.02 -6.32
N LEU A 676 20.25 1.69 -6.38
CA LEU A 676 19.16 1.27 -7.25
C LEU A 676 19.60 1.20 -8.72
N VAL A 677 20.18 2.28 -9.23
CA VAL A 677 20.66 2.33 -10.63
C VAL A 677 21.71 1.26 -10.89
N GLY A 678 22.66 1.09 -9.97
CA GLY A 678 23.69 0.06 -10.05
C GLY A 678 23.11 -1.37 -10.04
N SER A 679 22.14 -1.64 -9.15
CA SER A 679 21.51 -2.96 -9.06
C SER A 679 20.71 -3.30 -10.32
N VAL A 680 19.95 -2.36 -10.85
CA VAL A 680 19.19 -2.53 -12.10
C VAL A 680 20.16 -2.71 -13.28
N GLY A 681 21.23 -1.91 -13.35
CA GLY A 681 22.25 -2.03 -14.38
C GLY A 681 22.96 -3.39 -14.36
N ASN A 682 23.33 -3.86 -13.19
CA ASN A 682 23.94 -5.19 -13.02
C ASN A 682 22.99 -6.32 -13.42
N LYS A 683 21.73 -6.26 -12.99
CA LYS A 683 20.71 -7.25 -13.38
C LYS A 683 20.47 -7.25 -14.90
N ALA A 684 20.39 -6.08 -15.52
CA ALA A 684 20.24 -5.95 -16.97
C ALA A 684 21.45 -6.52 -17.72
N SER A 685 22.68 -6.24 -17.23
CA SER A 685 23.90 -6.78 -17.81
C SER A 685 23.98 -8.30 -17.67
N SER A 686 23.66 -8.85 -16.49
CA SER A 686 23.63 -10.30 -16.28
C SER A 686 22.59 -10.96 -17.20
N ALA A 687 21.38 -10.41 -17.27
CA ALA A 687 20.33 -10.95 -18.14
C ALA A 687 20.74 -10.94 -19.62
N ARG A 688 21.49 -9.92 -20.08
CA ARG A 688 22.02 -9.88 -21.43
C ARG A 688 23.08 -10.96 -21.66
N ILE A 689 24.02 -11.14 -20.73
CA ILE A 689 25.04 -12.19 -20.80
C ILE A 689 24.40 -13.58 -20.82
N ASP A 690 23.43 -13.81 -19.95
CA ASP A 690 22.68 -15.07 -19.87
C ASP A 690 21.93 -15.35 -21.18
N SER A 691 21.33 -14.32 -21.78
CA SER A 691 20.65 -14.40 -23.08
C SER A 691 21.61 -14.75 -24.20
N GLU A 692 22.78 -14.09 -24.26
CA GLU A 692 23.83 -14.37 -25.26
C GLU A 692 24.39 -15.79 -25.11
N ALA A 693 24.61 -16.25 -23.87
CA ALA A 693 25.05 -17.62 -23.57
C ALA A 693 23.99 -18.66 -23.97
N ALA A 694 22.73 -18.41 -23.64
CA ALA A 694 21.62 -19.30 -24.01
C ALA A 694 21.44 -19.37 -25.53
N GLN A 695 21.58 -18.24 -26.25
CA GLN A 695 21.51 -18.19 -27.70
C GLN A 695 22.67 -18.97 -28.35
N SER A 696 23.87 -18.85 -27.81
CA SER A 696 25.04 -19.62 -28.28
C SER A 696 24.85 -21.12 -28.09
N LEU A 697 24.32 -21.53 -26.91
CA LEU A 697 24.01 -22.92 -26.62
C LEU A 697 22.91 -23.48 -27.53
N LEU A 698 21.86 -22.68 -27.78
CA LEU A 698 20.79 -23.04 -28.69
C LEU A 698 21.33 -23.26 -30.11
N THR A 699 22.18 -22.35 -30.62
CA THR A 699 22.82 -22.47 -31.92
C THR A 699 23.65 -23.75 -32.03
N GLN A 700 24.53 -24.00 -31.03
CA GLN A 700 25.36 -25.19 -30.98
C GLN A 700 24.53 -26.50 -30.94
N THR A 701 23.44 -26.48 -30.13
CA THR A 701 22.56 -27.65 -30.03
C THR A 701 21.79 -27.88 -31.32
N SER A 702 21.34 -26.82 -31.99
CA SER A 702 20.67 -26.87 -33.28
C SER A 702 21.60 -27.39 -34.37
N GLU A 703 22.85 -26.94 -34.41
CA GLU A 703 23.88 -27.43 -35.34
C GLU A 703 24.16 -28.93 -35.09
N ARG A 704 24.25 -29.34 -33.82
CA ARG A 704 24.41 -30.75 -33.46
C ARG A 704 23.23 -31.61 -33.91
N LEU A 705 22.02 -31.10 -33.67
CA LEU A 705 20.82 -31.79 -34.14
C LEU A 705 20.81 -31.91 -35.67
N SER A 706 21.13 -30.85 -36.40
CA SER A 706 21.24 -30.84 -37.85
C SER A 706 22.33 -31.76 -38.37
N SER A 707 23.45 -31.90 -37.63
CA SER A 707 24.51 -32.85 -38.04
C SER A 707 24.12 -34.34 -37.90
N VAL A 708 23.16 -34.63 -36.99
CA VAL A 708 22.69 -36.02 -36.77
C VAL A 708 21.44 -36.34 -37.60
N SER A 709 20.51 -35.40 -37.71
CA SER A 709 19.20 -35.58 -38.38
C SER A 709 19.03 -34.74 -39.64
N GLY A 710 19.99 -33.93 -39.98
CA GLY A 710 19.92 -33.07 -41.19
C GLY A 710 20.22 -33.89 -42.43
N VAL A 711 19.47 -33.64 -43.47
CA VAL A 711 19.74 -34.21 -44.81
C VAL A 711 20.89 -33.41 -45.41
N ASN A 712 22.01 -34.13 -45.69
CA ASN A 712 23.10 -33.57 -46.45
C ASN A 712 22.68 -33.48 -47.93
N LEU A 713 22.38 -32.29 -48.40
CA LEU A 713 21.92 -32.07 -49.80
C LEU A 713 22.92 -32.62 -50.84
N ASP A 714 24.22 -32.60 -50.57
CA ASP A 714 25.24 -33.13 -51.45
C ASP A 714 25.21 -34.68 -51.50
N GLU A 715 24.92 -35.34 -50.35
CA GLU A 715 24.79 -36.76 -50.24
C GLU A 715 23.51 -37.26 -50.90
N GLU A 716 22.40 -36.56 -50.70
CA GLU A 716 21.14 -36.86 -51.37
C GLU A 716 21.22 -36.58 -52.88
N ALA A 717 21.92 -35.55 -53.32
CA ALA A 717 22.20 -35.28 -54.75
C ALA A 717 23.11 -36.43 -55.34
N ALA A 718 24.09 -36.91 -54.59
CA ALA A 718 24.90 -38.05 -55.01
C ALA A 718 24.07 -39.30 -55.14
N ARG A 719 23.19 -39.60 -54.13
CA ARG A 719 22.25 -40.73 -54.16
C ARG A 719 21.25 -40.62 -55.32
N LEU A 720 20.76 -39.44 -55.60
CA LEU A 720 19.84 -39.17 -56.72
C LEU A 720 20.51 -39.46 -58.02
N LEU A 721 21.77 -39.05 -58.21
CA LEU A 721 22.59 -39.36 -59.38
C LEU A 721 22.85 -40.91 -59.48
N GLU A 722 23.10 -41.59 -58.37
CA GLU A 722 23.27 -43.03 -58.32
C GLU A 722 21.98 -43.77 -58.72
N TYR A 723 20.84 -43.33 -58.20
CA TYR A 723 19.53 -43.88 -58.58
C TYR A 723 19.19 -43.59 -60.02
N GLU A 724 19.49 -42.39 -60.56
CA GLU A 724 19.33 -42.07 -61.95
C GLU A 724 20.18 -42.97 -62.86
N GLN A 725 21.44 -43.22 -62.48
CA GLN A 725 22.33 -44.12 -63.21
C GLN A 725 21.80 -45.57 -63.15
N ALA A 726 21.33 -46.04 -61.99
CA ALA A 726 20.75 -47.35 -61.78
C ALA A 726 19.46 -47.51 -62.64
N TYR A 727 18.62 -46.47 -62.66
CA TYR A 727 17.42 -46.42 -63.49
C TYR A 727 17.76 -46.49 -64.98
N ASN A 728 18.73 -45.73 -65.44
CA ASN A 728 19.19 -45.74 -66.82
C ASN A 728 19.79 -47.06 -67.20
N ALA A 729 20.62 -47.68 -66.33
CA ALA A 729 21.14 -49.04 -66.55
C ALA A 729 20.05 -50.09 -66.62
N SER A 730 19.05 -50.01 -65.72
CA SER A 730 17.91 -50.92 -65.73
C SER A 730 17.07 -50.78 -67.00
N ALA A 731 16.85 -49.53 -67.49
CA ALA A 731 16.15 -49.29 -68.76
C ALA A 731 16.93 -49.86 -69.94
N GLN A 732 18.27 -49.77 -69.93
CA GLN A 732 19.07 -50.40 -70.98
C GLN A 732 18.97 -51.92 -70.93
N VAL A 733 19.02 -52.55 -69.76
CA VAL A 733 18.86 -53.99 -69.60
C VAL A 733 17.50 -54.44 -70.12
N ILE A 734 16.42 -53.69 -69.80
CA ILE A 734 15.07 -53.98 -70.33
C ILE A 734 15.03 -53.83 -71.85
N SER A 735 15.70 -52.81 -72.41
CA SER A 735 15.81 -52.61 -73.86
C SER A 735 16.55 -53.76 -74.56
N ILE A 736 17.67 -54.21 -73.98
CA ILE A 736 18.44 -55.35 -74.48
C ILE A 736 17.59 -56.63 -74.36
N ALA A 737 16.92 -56.84 -73.23
CA ALA A 737 16.04 -58.00 -73.06
C ALA A 737 14.89 -58.04 -74.08
N ARG A 738 14.31 -56.89 -74.38
CA ARG A 738 13.32 -56.77 -75.48
C ARG A 738 13.94 -57.13 -76.82
N SER A 739 15.11 -56.59 -77.15
CA SER A 739 15.81 -56.88 -78.42
C SER A 739 16.15 -58.34 -78.56
N ILE A 740 16.59 -58.94 -77.43
CA ILE A 740 16.86 -60.43 -77.41
C ILE A 740 15.56 -61.18 -77.62
N PHE A 741 14.46 -60.77 -76.98
CA PHE A 741 13.16 -61.41 -77.08
C PHE A 741 12.62 -61.31 -78.49
N ASP A 742 12.71 -60.11 -79.13
CA ASP A 742 12.31 -59.86 -80.52
C ASP A 742 13.15 -60.71 -81.54
N SER A 743 14.48 -60.79 -81.25
CA SER A 743 15.38 -61.65 -82.01
C SER A 743 14.99 -63.13 -81.92
N LEU A 744 14.63 -63.60 -80.73
CA LEU A 744 14.17 -64.96 -80.48
C LEU A 744 12.83 -65.24 -81.18
N LEU A 745 11.89 -64.31 -81.09
CA LEU A 745 10.62 -64.39 -81.82
C LEU A 745 10.83 -64.42 -83.36
N ALA A 746 11.82 -63.64 -83.85
CA ALA A 746 12.14 -63.66 -85.30
C ALA A 746 12.82 -64.97 -85.77
N ALA A 747 13.50 -65.65 -84.85
CA ALA A 747 14.12 -66.99 -85.15
C ALA A 747 13.14 -68.16 -85.14
N PHE A 748 11.92 -67.95 -84.59
CA PHE A 748 10.85 -68.94 -84.53
C PHE A 748 9.73 -68.65 -85.60
N ARG A 749 9.91 -67.66 -86.42
CA ARG A 749 9.11 -67.43 -87.63
C ARG A 749 9.85 -67.91 -88.86
#